data_8a2155aaf554dc42c800cf759e37448b
#
_entry.id   8a2155aaf554dc42c800cf759e37448b
#
_cell.length_a   1.000
_cell.length_b   1.000
_cell.length_c   1.000
_cell.angle_alpha   90.00
_cell.angle_beta   90.00
_cell.angle_gamma   90.00
#
_symmetry.space_group_name_H-M   'P 1'
#
loop_
_entity.id
_entity.type
_entity.pdbx_description
1 polymer ?
#
loop_
_entity_poly.entity_id
_entity_poly.type
_entity_poly.pdbx_seq_one_letter_code
_entity_poly.pdbx_strand_id
1 'polypeptide(L)'
;MNVSYKWLKEYVDFDLTPQETADALTSCGLEVDALEEVQSVKGGLKGLYVGKVLTCEEHPNSDHLHVTTVDLGKGEPQQIVCGAPNVAAGQKVIVADLGCVLYDGDQSFTIKKSKLRGVESFGMICAEDEIGVGTSHDGIIVLPEDAPVGQPAAEYYHLESDWLIEIDITANRADALGHWGVARDLYAWLKQNGYKTSLHRPSCDEFVVDNEDLPIDVEIQNTEACKRYACVSITGCEVKESPKWLQDKLNIIGLRPINNIVDITNYIMMAYGQPLHCFDADMVTGHKIVVRTQPEGTKFVTLDGEEHTLGEHDLSICNAEEPMCIAGIFGGKGSGTYETTKDVVLESAYFHPTWIRKSARRHGLSTDASYRFERGVDPNGQIYALKQAAILCKQLAGGKISMQIKDVYPEPMQDFPVRLNYEYAHRLIGKEIGAETIKNIAASLEMKIVKEDAEGIDLLVPAYRVDVQRPCDVVEDILRIYGYNNVEIPTQLKSSLTVQGDEDKAYHSQNLVAEQLVGEGFMEILNNSLSKASYYTDFDLNKYPNETTVKVMNPLSADLGVMRQTMLFGGLESVVRNINHKSQNLKFFEVGNTYIYNKEKWSEESPIKAYSQEAHMSLFITGKRVEGSWAHADEQSSIYELKAVVENVLRRVGMPQNNVVIKHSDNNIFSKGVSYETRAGKVLVELGILSLKLKKAFDIEQDVFYADIHWDNLMKAVKKVNLTYTDISKYPSVSRDLALLVDKNVEFAQIEQIAHQTEKKLLKSVVLFDVYEGEHLPEDKKSYAVNFILQDEEKTLNDKQIDAIMKKLIANLTSKLNAELR
;
A
#
# COMPACT_ATOMS: atom_id res chain seq x y z
N MET A 1 9.56 5.80 -12.48
CA MET A 1 10.03 6.84 -13.46
C MET A 1 11.34 6.40 -14.06
N ASN A 2 11.37 6.30 -15.39
CA ASN A 2 12.57 5.90 -16.10
C ASN A 2 13.43 7.12 -16.44
N VAL A 3 14.70 7.10 -16.07
CA VAL A 3 15.65 8.20 -16.24
C VAL A 3 16.90 7.71 -16.98
N SER A 4 17.31 8.41 -18.04
CA SER A 4 18.57 8.15 -18.73
C SER A 4 19.72 8.84 -17.99
N TYR A 5 20.78 8.13 -17.69
CA TYR A 5 21.97 8.67 -17.06
C TYR A 5 22.67 9.74 -17.94
N LYS A 6 22.78 9.51 -19.26
CA LYS A 6 23.35 10.50 -20.19
C LYS A 6 22.47 11.75 -20.32
N TRP A 7 21.16 11.57 -20.37
CA TRP A 7 20.22 12.70 -20.42
C TRP A 7 20.26 13.53 -19.13
N LEU A 8 20.42 12.86 -17.96
CA LEU A 8 20.58 13.54 -16.68
C LEU A 8 21.81 14.44 -16.67
N LYS A 9 22.93 13.99 -17.28
CA LYS A 9 24.18 14.79 -17.42
C LYS A 9 24.02 16.04 -18.29
N GLU A 10 22.98 16.17 -19.10
CA GLU A 10 22.72 17.39 -19.84
C GLU A 10 22.19 18.53 -18.93
N TYR A 11 21.62 18.16 -17.75
CA TYR A 11 21.06 19.12 -16.82
C TYR A 11 21.95 19.40 -15.62
N VAL A 12 22.77 18.45 -15.20
CA VAL A 12 23.63 18.58 -14.02
C VAL A 12 25.02 18.03 -14.28
N ASP A 13 26.05 18.81 -13.91
CA ASP A 13 27.45 18.39 -14.05
C ASP A 13 27.86 17.49 -12.91
N PHE A 14 28.35 16.27 -13.24
CA PHE A 14 28.88 15.33 -12.25
C PHE A 14 29.75 14.25 -12.92
N ASP A 15 30.66 13.66 -12.12
CA ASP A 15 31.57 12.59 -12.54
C ASP A 15 31.28 11.24 -11.87
N LEU A 16 30.13 11.12 -11.18
CA LEU A 16 29.73 9.85 -10.56
C LEU A 16 29.48 8.79 -11.65
N THR A 17 29.81 7.56 -11.34
CA THR A 17 29.42 6.38 -12.16
C THR A 17 27.90 6.19 -12.10
N PRO A 18 27.32 5.39 -13.02
CA PRO A 18 25.88 5.08 -12.94
C PRO A 18 25.45 4.52 -11.59
N GLN A 19 26.25 3.62 -10.98
CA GLN A 19 25.95 3.03 -9.68
C GLN A 19 26.01 4.09 -8.56
N GLU A 20 27.07 4.91 -8.51
CA GLU A 20 27.17 6.00 -7.52
C GLU A 20 26.06 7.02 -7.68
N THR A 21 25.58 7.25 -8.92
CA THR A 21 24.42 8.11 -9.18
C THR A 21 23.13 7.51 -8.62
N ALA A 22 22.91 6.22 -8.81
CA ALA A 22 21.77 5.48 -8.25
C ALA A 22 21.79 5.52 -6.71
N ASP A 23 22.97 5.31 -6.10
CA ASP A 23 23.14 5.38 -4.65
C ASP A 23 22.88 6.80 -4.11
N ALA A 24 23.33 7.84 -4.83
CA ALA A 24 23.09 9.24 -4.47
C ALA A 24 21.59 9.60 -4.53
N LEU A 25 20.90 9.19 -5.59
CA LEU A 25 19.46 9.41 -5.77
C LEU A 25 18.67 8.72 -4.65
N THR A 26 18.96 7.45 -4.38
CA THR A 26 18.32 6.70 -3.29
C THR A 26 18.57 7.38 -1.94
N SER A 27 19.78 7.82 -1.68
CA SER A 27 20.14 8.47 -0.40
C SER A 27 19.43 9.81 -0.19
N CYS A 28 19.03 10.51 -1.25
CA CYS A 28 18.29 11.77 -1.16
C CYS A 28 16.77 11.61 -1.31
N GLY A 29 16.25 10.36 -1.28
CA GLY A 29 14.82 10.06 -1.24
C GLY A 29 14.18 9.81 -2.60
N LEU A 30 14.97 9.55 -3.64
CA LEU A 30 14.54 9.06 -4.94
C LEU A 30 15.02 7.62 -5.11
N GLU A 31 14.26 6.65 -4.55
CA GLU A 31 14.63 5.24 -4.49
C GLU A 31 14.80 4.66 -5.88
N VAL A 32 15.97 4.08 -6.14
CA VAL A 32 16.29 3.42 -7.41
C VAL A 32 16.00 1.93 -7.29
N ASP A 33 15.01 1.46 -8.03
CA ASP A 33 14.59 0.05 -8.07
C ASP A 33 15.49 -0.80 -8.96
N ALA A 34 15.89 -0.25 -10.11
CA ALA A 34 16.74 -0.95 -11.07
C ALA A 34 17.73 0.00 -11.76
N LEU A 35 18.88 -0.56 -12.12
CA LEU A 35 19.93 0.09 -12.91
C LEU A 35 20.37 -0.87 -14.02
N GLU A 36 20.08 -0.52 -15.28
CA GLU A 36 20.32 -1.38 -16.43
C GLU A 36 21.13 -0.65 -17.51
N GLU A 37 22.13 -1.34 -18.08
CA GLU A 37 22.84 -0.85 -19.28
C GLU A 37 21.98 -1.10 -20.52
N VAL A 38 21.52 -0.05 -21.16
CA VAL A 38 20.72 -0.10 -22.39
C VAL A 38 21.64 0.17 -23.58
N GLN A 39 21.69 -0.77 -24.49
CA GLN A 39 22.46 -0.63 -25.72
C GLN A 39 21.52 -0.29 -26.88
N SER A 40 21.92 0.67 -27.73
CA SER A 40 21.11 1.10 -28.88
C SER A 40 20.79 -0.02 -29.86
N VAL A 41 21.60 -1.07 -29.85
CA VAL A 41 21.37 -2.34 -30.57
C VAL A 41 21.53 -3.50 -29.60
N LYS A 42 20.55 -4.38 -29.54
CA LYS A 42 20.50 -5.53 -28.61
C LYS A 42 21.78 -6.39 -28.77
N GLY A 43 22.49 -6.60 -27.66
CA GLY A 43 23.78 -7.33 -27.67
C GLY A 43 25.00 -6.47 -28.00
N GLY A 44 24.83 -5.17 -28.32
CA GLY A 44 25.91 -4.21 -28.55
C GLY A 44 26.87 -4.60 -29.67
N LEU A 45 26.41 -5.35 -30.63
CA LEU A 45 27.23 -5.85 -31.76
C LEU A 45 28.52 -6.58 -31.31
N LYS A 46 28.53 -7.23 -30.16
CA LYS A 46 29.69 -7.97 -29.63
C LYS A 46 29.98 -9.19 -30.51
N GLY A 47 31.22 -9.28 -30.98
CA GLY A 47 31.63 -10.37 -31.87
C GLY A 47 31.35 -10.17 -33.36
N LEU A 48 30.88 -8.97 -33.74
CA LEU A 48 30.76 -8.53 -35.13
C LEU A 48 31.95 -7.62 -35.49
N TYR A 49 32.45 -7.77 -36.72
CA TYR A 49 33.62 -7.05 -37.20
C TYR A 49 33.44 -6.63 -38.65
N VAL A 50 34.10 -5.56 -39.05
CA VAL A 50 34.26 -5.19 -40.43
C VAL A 50 35.21 -6.18 -41.11
N GLY A 51 34.74 -6.92 -42.11
CA GLY A 51 35.50 -7.87 -42.90
C GLY A 51 35.66 -7.45 -44.37
N LYS A 52 36.68 -8.00 -45.05
CA LYS A 52 36.84 -7.83 -46.48
C LYS A 52 36.72 -9.17 -47.17
N VAL A 53 35.81 -9.30 -48.13
CA VAL A 53 35.66 -10.49 -48.94
C VAL A 53 36.81 -10.53 -49.93
N LEU A 54 37.73 -11.50 -49.77
CA LEU A 54 38.89 -11.68 -50.63
C LEU A 54 38.50 -12.46 -51.91
N THR A 55 37.75 -13.54 -51.75
CA THR A 55 37.27 -14.37 -52.87
C THR A 55 35.78 -14.68 -52.69
N CYS A 56 35.08 -14.84 -53.80
CA CYS A 56 33.68 -15.23 -53.84
C CYS A 56 33.51 -16.23 -55.01
N GLU A 57 33.24 -17.50 -54.71
CA GLU A 57 33.08 -18.55 -55.66
C GLU A 57 31.74 -19.22 -55.51
N GLU A 58 31.19 -19.79 -56.63
CA GLU A 58 29.94 -20.56 -56.56
C GLU A 58 30.07 -21.77 -55.67
N HIS A 59 29.04 -22.09 -54.89
CA HIS A 59 29.05 -23.24 -54.00
C HIS A 59 28.92 -24.54 -54.81
N PRO A 60 29.85 -25.60 -54.65
CA PRO A 60 29.90 -26.79 -55.46
C PRO A 60 28.60 -27.63 -55.46
N ASN A 61 27.72 -27.46 -54.48
CA ASN A 61 26.49 -28.23 -54.32
C ASN A 61 25.23 -27.32 -54.14
N SER A 62 25.28 -26.11 -54.61
CA SER A 62 24.15 -25.15 -54.52
C SER A 62 24.25 -24.08 -55.57
N ASP A 63 23.10 -23.70 -56.12
CA ASP A 63 22.91 -22.64 -57.10
C ASP A 63 22.57 -21.26 -56.44
N HIS A 64 22.42 -21.21 -55.12
CA HIS A 64 22.09 -20.02 -54.39
C HIS A 64 23.14 -19.60 -53.35
N LEU A 65 24.12 -20.49 -53.07
CA LEU A 65 25.14 -20.23 -52.08
C LEU A 65 26.48 -19.89 -52.73
N HIS A 66 27.23 -19.01 -52.05
CA HIS A 66 28.58 -18.65 -52.41
C HIS A 66 29.55 -19.07 -51.30
N VAL A 67 30.74 -19.57 -51.68
CA VAL A 67 31.82 -19.80 -50.74
C VAL A 67 32.74 -18.60 -50.78
N THR A 68 32.84 -17.90 -49.69
CA THR A 68 33.67 -16.70 -49.59
C THR A 68 34.85 -16.93 -48.67
N THR A 69 35.96 -16.27 -48.94
CA THR A 69 37.08 -16.10 -47.99
C THR A 69 37.09 -14.66 -47.53
N VAL A 70 36.97 -14.47 -46.21
CA VAL A 70 36.83 -13.13 -45.63
C VAL A 70 37.96 -12.82 -44.67
N ASP A 71 38.62 -11.72 -44.86
CA ASP A 71 39.64 -11.19 -43.96
C ASP A 71 38.99 -10.34 -42.87
N LEU A 72 39.19 -10.73 -41.63
CA LEU A 72 38.70 -10.00 -40.43
C LEU A 72 39.80 -9.18 -39.72
N GLY A 73 41.01 -9.07 -40.36
CA GLY A 73 42.13 -8.40 -39.71
C GLY A 73 42.73 -9.12 -38.50
N LYS A 74 42.37 -10.43 -38.32
CA LYS A 74 42.76 -11.21 -37.11
C LYS A 74 43.80 -12.29 -37.43
N GLY A 75 44.41 -12.26 -38.61
CA GLY A 75 45.40 -13.23 -39.06
C GLY A 75 44.97 -14.00 -40.32
N GLU A 76 44.66 -15.30 -40.22
CA GLU A 76 44.23 -16.06 -41.38
C GLU A 76 42.79 -15.74 -41.80
N PRO A 77 42.53 -15.53 -43.10
CA PRO A 77 41.19 -15.34 -43.61
C PRO A 77 40.26 -16.51 -43.31
N GLN A 78 39.00 -16.24 -43.02
CA GLN A 78 38.01 -17.26 -42.70
C GLN A 78 37.14 -17.62 -43.90
N GLN A 79 36.82 -18.91 -44.05
CA GLN A 79 35.85 -19.37 -45.02
C GLN A 79 34.43 -19.21 -44.48
N ILE A 80 33.57 -18.49 -45.20
CA ILE A 80 32.18 -18.26 -44.85
C ILE A 80 31.30 -18.58 -46.05
N VAL A 81 30.27 -19.37 -45.84
CA VAL A 81 29.25 -19.65 -46.86
C VAL A 81 28.14 -18.62 -46.74
N CYS A 82 27.86 -17.90 -47.78
CA CYS A 82 26.86 -16.81 -47.82
C CYS A 82 25.77 -17.14 -48.85
N GLY A 83 24.49 -16.90 -48.48
CA GLY A 83 23.34 -17.09 -49.36
C GLY A 83 22.81 -15.79 -49.97
N ALA A 84 23.39 -14.66 -49.66
CA ALA A 84 22.89 -13.37 -50.15
C ALA A 84 23.27 -13.15 -51.62
N PRO A 85 22.33 -12.63 -52.44
CA PRO A 85 22.58 -12.47 -53.90
C PRO A 85 23.54 -11.34 -54.22
N ASN A 86 23.79 -10.41 -53.28
CA ASN A 86 24.62 -9.24 -53.47
C ASN A 86 26.09 -9.43 -53.02
N VAL A 87 26.50 -10.63 -52.57
CA VAL A 87 27.87 -10.88 -52.12
C VAL A 87 28.83 -10.95 -53.29
N ALA A 88 29.96 -10.24 -53.20
CA ALA A 88 30.99 -10.25 -54.23
C ALA A 88 32.41 -10.09 -53.66
N ALA A 89 33.43 -10.55 -54.43
CA ALA A 89 34.81 -10.33 -54.03
C ALA A 89 35.16 -8.81 -54.04
N GLY A 90 35.96 -8.40 -53.10
CA GLY A 90 36.43 -7.01 -52.90
C GLY A 90 35.58 -6.18 -51.97
N GLN A 91 34.34 -6.60 -51.71
CA GLN A 91 33.42 -5.88 -50.80
C GLN A 91 33.89 -5.87 -49.34
N LYS A 92 33.60 -4.78 -48.66
CA LYS A 92 33.66 -4.71 -47.20
C LYS A 92 32.28 -4.99 -46.61
N VAL A 93 32.21 -5.83 -45.61
CA VAL A 93 30.95 -6.40 -45.07
C VAL A 93 31.02 -6.46 -43.55
N ILE A 94 29.86 -6.65 -42.90
CA ILE A 94 29.81 -6.97 -41.47
C ILE A 94 29.75 -8.47 -41.29
N VAL A 95 30.61 -9.02 -40.44
CA VAL A 95 30.74 -10.46 -40.18
C VAL A 95 30.56 -10.76 -38.72
N ALA A 96 29.65 -11.66 -38.42
CA ALA A 96 29.51 -12.29 -37.12
C ALA A 96 30.50 -13.48 -37.02
N ASP A 97 31.47 -13.35 -36.12
CA ASP A 97 32.50 -14.33 -35.84
C ASP A 97 31.96 -15.50 -34.98
N LEU A 98 32.72 -16.60 -34.89
CA LEU A 98 32.33 -17.74 -34.06
C LEU A 98 32.15 -17.32 -32.59
N GLY A 99 31.01 -17.71 -31.98
CA GLY A 99 30.64 -17.36 -30.64
C GLY A 99 29.85 -16.08 -30.54
N CYS A 100 29.69 -15.30 -31.63
CA CYS A 100 28.81 -14.13 -31.67
C CYS A 100 27.36 -14.57 -31.39
N VAL A 101 26.61 -13.75 -30.61
CA VAL A 101 25.20 -13.95 -30.34
C VAL A 101 24.44 -12.90 -31.14
N LEU A 102 23.54 -13.33 -32.01
CA LEU A 102 22.61 -12.49 -32.75
C LEU A 102 21.21 -12.60 -32.15
N TYR A 103 20.39 -11.57 -32.32
CA TYR A 103 19.07 -11.47 -31.72
C TYR A 103 18.01 -11.26 -32.81
N ASP A 104 16.88 -11.98 -32.65
CA ASP A 104 15.69 -11.82 -33.48
C ASP A 104 14.51 -11.62 -32.48
N GLY A 105 14.13 -10.38 -32.26
CA GLY A 105 13.19 -10.03 -31.20
C GLY A 105 13.67 -10.54 -29.85
N ASP A 106 12.90 -11.41 -29.19
CA ASP A 106 13.25 -12.02 -27.89
C ASP A 106 14.07 -13.30 -28.00
N GLN A 107 14.28 -13.80 -29.23
CA GLN A 107 15.08 -15.00 -29.45
C GLN A 107 16.54 -14.61 -29.70
N SER A 108 17.44 -15.50 -29.31
CA SER A 108 18.87 -15.35 -29.61
C SER A 108 19.46 -16.62 -30.15
N PHE A 109 20.41 -16.51 -31.05
CA PHE A 109 21.17 -17.65 -31.56
C PHE A 109 22.68 -17.34 -31.61
N THR A 110 23.46 -18.33 -31.30
CA THR A 110 24.92 -18.21 -31.28
C THR A 110 25.51 -18.73 -32.58
N ILE A 111 26.37 -17.95 -33.22
CA ILE A 111 27.11 -18.36 -34.41
C ILE A 111 28.11 -19.47 -34.06
N LYS A 112 27.93 -20.64 -34.67
CA LYS A 112 28.77 -21.81 -34.47
C LYS A 112 29.33 -22.27 -35.82
N LYS A 113 30.49 -22.96 -35.78
CA LYS A 113 30.99 -23.66 -36.95
C LYS A 113 29.87 -24.54 -37.52
N SER A 114 29.50 -24.31 -38.76
CA SER A 114 28.44 -25.03 -39.45
C SER A 114 28.95 -25.69 -40.73
N LYS A 115 28.22 -26.68 -41.24
CA LYS A 115 28.52 -27.33 -42.52
C LYS A 115 27.31 -27.21 -43.42
N LEU A 116 27.38 -26.30 -44.40
CA LEU A 116 26.28 -25.98 -45.30
C LEU A 116 26.49 -26.75 -46.61
N ARG A 117 25.58 -27.68 -46.95
CA ARG A 117 25.66 -28.57 -48.14
C ARG A 117 27.03 -29.15 -48.38
N GLY A 118 27.79 -29.49 -47.32
CA GLY A 118 29.09 -30.13 -47.40
C GLY A 118 30.30 -29.24 -47.28
N VAL A 119 30.14 -27.89 -47.30
CA VAL A 119 31.19 -26.89 -47.14
C VAL A 119 31.12 -26.31 -45.73
N GLU A 120 32.27 -26.18 -45.06
CA GLU A 120 32.37 -25.61 -43.72
C GLU A 120 32.27 -24.09 -43.77
N SER A 121 31.51 -23.49 -42.81
CA SER A 121 31.39 -22.04 -42.60
C SER A 121 31.84 -21.70 -41.18
N PHE A 122 32.71 -20.70 -41.04
CA PHE A 122 33.30 -20.26 -39.77
C PHE A 122 32.79 -18.89 -39.31
N GLY A 123 31.63 -18.46 -39.77
CA GLY A 123 31.00 -17.20 -39.42
C GLY A 123 29.78 -16.97 -40.31
N MET A 124 29.23 -15.76 -40.20
CA MET A 124 28.08 -15.32 -41.00
C MET A 124 28.29 -13.88 -41.46
N ILE A 125 28.08 -13.60 -42.75
CA ILE A 125 28.02 -12.24 -43.28
C ILE A 125 26.58 -11.78 -43.09
N CYS A 126 26.37 -10.59 -42.47
CA CYS A 126 25.09 -10.21 -41.96
C CYS A 126 24.37 -9.17 -42.81
N ALA A 127 23.02 -9.21 -42.78
CA ALA A 127 22.11 -8.15 -43.24
C ALA A 127 21.86 -7.10 -42.14
N GLU A 128 21.20 -6.00 -42.47
CA GLU A 128 20.94 -4.94 -41.52
C GLU A 128 19.99 -5.35 -40.38
N ASP A 129 18.90 -6.05 -40.70
CA ASP A 129 17.90 -6.55 -39.79
C ASP A 129 18.43 -7.66 -38.86
N GLU A 130 19.36 -8.50 -39.40
CA GLU A 130 19.98 -9.57 -38.58
C GLU A 130 20.85 -9.09 -37.45
N ILE A 131 21.37 -7.86 -37.55
CA ILE A 131 22.19 -7.25 -36.51
C ILE A 131 21.51 -6.02 -35.85
N GLY A 132 20.30 -5.67 -36.31
CA GLY A 132 19.49 -4.59 -35.69
C GLY A 132 19.99 -3.18 -35.98
N VAL A 133 20.76 -2.94 -37.04
CA VAL A 133 21.21 -1.60 -37.47
C VAL A 133 20.33 -0.97 -38.52
N GLY A 134 19.37 -1.69 -39.08
CA GLY A 134 18.40 -1.27 -40.07
C GLY A 134 17.28 -2.31 -40.22
N THR A 135 16.43 -2.13 -41.21
CA THR A 135 15.24 -2.98 -41.46
C THR A 135 15.33 -3.78 -42.77
N SER A 136 16.40 -3.59 -43.56
CA SER A 136 16.53 -4.23 -44.85
C SER A 136 17.04 -5.69 -44.72
N HIS A 137 16.34 -6.60 -45.41
CA HIS A 137 16.72 -8.02 -45.58
C HIS A 137 17.05 -8.35 -47.06
N ASP A 138 17.22 -7.34 -47.89
CA ASP A 138 17.41 -7.55 -49.36
C ASP A 138 18.79 -8.07 -49.71
N GLY A 139 19.69 -8.22 -48.73
CA GLY A 139 21.04 -8.77 -48.87
C GLY A 139 21.95 -8.40 -47.70
N ILE A 140 23.22 -8.74 -47.86
CA ILE A 140 24.23 -8.38 -46.86
C ILE A 140 24.53 -6.89 -46.87
N ILE A 141 25.05 -6.40 -45.73
CA ILE A 141 25.56 -5.04 -45.59
C ILE A 141 26.85 -4.90 -46.41
N VAL A 142 26.85 -3.99 -47.39
CA VAL A 142 28.06 -3.62 -48.13
C VAL A 142 28.49 -2.22 -47.66
N LEU A 143 29.66 -2.20 -47.00
CA LEU A 143 30.25 -0.99 -46.45
C LEU A 143 31.07 -0.20 -47.50
N PRO A 144 31.28 1.11 -47.29
CA PRO A 144 32.16 1.93 -48.10
C PRO A 144 33.61 1.36 -48.16
N GLU A 145 34.34 1.67 -49.24
CA GLU A 145 35.71 1.16 -49.44
C GLU A 145 36.72 1.59 -48.35
N ASP A 146 36.47 2.69 -47.69
CA ASP A 146 37.33 3.24 -46.64
C ASP A 146 37.07 2.58 -45.23
N ALA A 147 36.01 1.77 -45.06
CA ALA A 147 35.74 1.09 -43.81
C ALA A 147 36.94 0.26 -43.30
N PRO A 148 37.39 0.42 -42.06
CA PRO A 148 38.62 -0.26 -41.56
C PRO A 148 38.38 -1.75 -41.31
N VAL A 149 39.09 -2.60 -42.02
CA VAL A 149 39.03 -4.06 -41.83
C VAL A 149 39.54 -4.45 -40.44
N GLY A 150 38.77 -5.29 -39.74
CA GLY A 150 39.10 -5.75 -38.39
C GLY A 150 38.54 -4.88 -37.27
N GLN A 151 37.98 -3.73 -37.63
CA GLN A 151 37.33 -2.87 -36.62
C GLN A 151 36.07 -3.56 -36.08
N PRO A 152 35.85 -3.54 -34.72
CA PRO A 152 34.59 -3.99 -34.16
C PRO A 152 33.39 -3.21 -34.77
N ALA A 153 32.31 -3.90 -35.11
CA ALA A 153 31.13 -3.28 -35.71
C ALA A 153 30.50 -2.20 -34.77
N ALA A 154 30.54 -2.39 -33.45
CA ALA A 154 30.10 -1.42 -32.47
C ALA A 154 30.82 -0.06 -32.56
N GLU A 155 32.15 -0.11 -32.79
CA GLU A 155 32.96 1.10 -33.00
C GLU A 155 32.69 1.73 -34.37
N TYR A 156 32.54 0.92 -35.39
CA TYR A 156 32.23 1.39 -36.75
C TYR A 156 30.89 2.12 -36.82
N TYR A 157 29.87 1.59 -36.16
CA TYR A 157 28.55 2.22 -36.08
C TYR A 157 28.43 3.28 -34.97
N HIS A 158 29.51 3.56 -34.26
CA HIS A 158 29.53 4.50 -33.13
C HIS A 158 28.40 4.21 -32.14
N LEU A 159 28.20 2.93 -31.79
CA LEU A 159 27.18 2.55 -30.85
C LEU A 159 27.47 3.11 -29.48
N GLU A 160 26.51 3.78 -28.94
CA GLU A 160 26.57 4.31 -27.59
C GLU A 160 25.69 3.45 -26.67
N SER A 161 26.23 3.07 -25.54
CA SER A 161 25.40 2.56 -24.44
C SER A 161 25.01 3.70 -23.52
N ASP A 162 23.87 3.57 -22.90
CA ASP A 162 23.42 4.43 -21.83
C ASP A 162 22.92 3.59 -20.66
N TRP A 163 22.69 4.20 -19.51
CA TRP A 163 22.14 3.50 -18.35
C TRP A 163 20.75 4.03 -18.06
N LEU A 164 19.82 3.07 -17.94
CA LEU A 164 18.47 3.31 -17.46
C LEU A 164 18.47 3.21 -15.94
N ILE A 165 18.01 4.28 -15.29
CA ILE A 165 17.80 4.36 -13.85
C ILE A 165 16.29 4.34 -13.64
N GLU A 166 15.76 3.26 -13.08
CA GLU A 166 14.35 3.14 -12.72
C GLU A 166 14.14 3.64 -11.30
N ILE A 167 13.36 4.72 -11.14
CA ILE A 167 13.12 5.38 -9.85
C ILE A 167 11.66 5.19 -9.45
N ASP A 168 11.43 4.68 -8.25
CA ASP A 168 10.09 4.68 -7.63
C ASP A 168 9.78 6.06 -7.04
N ILE A 169 8.89 6.79 -7.70
CA ILE A 169 8.50 8.14 -7.30
C ILE A 169 7.23 8.08 -6.48
N THR A 170 7.34 8.44 -5.21
CA THR A 170 6.19 8.56 -4.31
C THR A 170 5.21 9.64 -4.78
N ALA A 171 3.93 9.47 -4.47
CA ALA A 171 2.86 10.32 -5.00
C ALA A 171 2.99 11.82 -4.63
N ASN A 172 3.71 12.15 -3.56
CA ASN A 172 3.98 13.52 -3.11
C ASN A 172 5.11 14.20 -3.90
N ARG A 173 5.97 13.42 -4.58
CA ARG A 173 7.15 13.92 -5.29
C ARG A 173 6.85 14.16 -6.80
N ALA A 174 5.72 14.81 -7.09
CA ALA A 174 5.34 15.18 -8.47
C ALA A 174 6.40 16.03 -9.19
N ASP A 175 7.20 16.78 -8.46
CA ASP A 175 8.33 17.58 -8.95
C ASP A 175 9.43 16.74 -9.60
N ALA A 176 9.56 15.46 -9.25
CA ALA A 176 10.54 14.51 -9.78
C ALA A 176 10.03 13.65 -10.95
N LEU A 177 8.83 13.91 -11.48
CA LEU A 177 8.26 13.19 -12.62
C LEU A 177 8.80 13.62 -14.00
N GLY A 178 10.03 14.11 -14.02
CA GLY A 178 10.81 14.45 -15.21
C GLY A 178 12.31 14.52 -14.89
N HIS A 179 13.16 14.38 -15.91
CA HIS A 179 14.62 14.41 -15.75
C HIS A 179 15.11 15.67 -15.03
N TRP A 180 14.48 16.83 -15.31
CA TRP A 180 14.81 18.10 -14.67
C TRP A 180 14.61 18.08 -13.15
N GLY A 181 13.49 17.47 -12.69
CA GLY A 181 13.22 17.36 -11.26
C GLY A 181 14.22 16.43 -10.53
N VAL A 182 14.56 15.31 -11.17
CA VAL A 182 15.60 14.40 -10.66
C VAL A 182 16.98 15.09 -10.63
N ALA A 183 17.29 15.87 -11.69
CA ALA A 183 18.54 16.63 -11.76
C ALA A 183 18.67 17.67 -10.63
N ARG A 184 17.56 18.34 -10.24
CA ARG A 184 17.55 19.28 -9.11
C ARG A 184 17.91 18.61 -7.79
N ASP A 185 17.33 17.44 -7.52
CA ASP A 185 17.61 16.70 -6.30
C ASP A 185 19.05 16.19 -6.29
N LEU A 186 19.53 15.63 -7.40
CA LEU A 186 20.91 15.20 -7.55
C LEU A 186 21.88 16.38 -7.36
N TYR A 187 21.59 17.54 -7.96
CA TYR A 187 22.38 18.75 -7.77
C TYR A 187 22.45 19.18 -6.30
N ALA A 188 21.32 19.18 -5.59
CA ALA A 188 21.29 19.54 -4.17
C ALA A 188 22.12 18.56 -3.33
N TRP A 189 22.03 17.26 -3.61
CA TRP A 189 22.84 16.24 -2.95
C TRP A 189 24.33 16.40 -3.25
N LEU A 190 24.71 16.59 -4.52
CA LEU A 190 26.09 16.78 -4.95
C LEU A 190 26.72 17.99 -4.24
N LYS A 191 25.99 19.10 -4.23
CA LYS A 191 26.43 20.35 -3.60
C LYS A 191 26.64 20.18 -2.09
N GLN A 192 25.72 19.53 -1.41
CA GLN A 192 25.82 19.25 0.03
C GLN A 192 26.99 18.32 0.35
N ASN A 193 27.34 17.39 -0.52
CA ASN A 193 28.43 16.44 -0.35
C ASN A 193 29.79 16.97 -0.90
N GLY A 194 29.87 18.26 -1.27
CA GLY A 194 31.12 18.94 -1.63
C GLY A 194 31.62 18.68 -3.06
N TYR A 195 30.78 18.11 -3.92
CA TYR A 195 31.12 17.95 -5.34
C TYR A 195 31.07 19.30 -6.07
N LYS A 196 31.97 19.49 -7.05
CA LYS A 196 31.88 20.61 -7.98
C LYS A 196 30.78 20.29 -9.00
N THR A 197 29.70 21.07 -8.97
CA THR A 197 28.49 20.83 -9.79
C THR A 197 27.86 22.14 -10.21
N SER A 198 27.15 22.12 -11.30
CA SER A 198 26.26 23.18 -11.76
C SER A 198 24.99 22.59 -12.38
N LEU A 199 23.90 23.36 -12.35
CA LEU A 199 22.59 22.98 -12.90
C LEU A 199 22.32 23.82 -14.14
N HIS A 200 22.04 23.15 -15.26
CA HIS A 200 21.85 23.78 -16.57
C HIS A 200 20.43 23.56 -17.07
N ARG A 201 19.73 24.66 -17.34
CA ARG A 201 18.43 24.62 -17.99
C ARG A 201 18.55 25.18 -19.40
N PRO A 202 18.17 24.44 -20.48
CA PRO A 202 18.26 24.95 -21.85
C PRO A 202 17.59 26.30 -22.02
N SER A 203 18.22 27.22 -22.78
CA SER A 203 17.66 28.55 -23.05
C SER A 203 16.41 28.49 -23.93
N CYS A 204 15.51 29.46 -23.77
CA CYS A 204 14.38 29.70 -24.66
C CYS A 204 14.62 30.87 -25.59
N ASP A 205 15.86 31.38 -25.75
CA ASP A 205 16.17 32.58 -26.51
C ASP A 205 15.87 32.42 -28.04
N GLU A 206 15.89 31.18 -28.53
CA GLU A 206 15.54 30.84 -29.91
C GLU A 206 14.01 30.91 -30.20
N PHE A 207 13.20 31.07 -29.13
CA PHE A 207 11.77 31.29 -29.33
C PHE A 207 11.50 32.69 -29.89
N VAL A 208 11.30 32.77 -31.20
CA VAL A 208 10.97 33.99 -31.91
C VAL A 208 9.75 33.71 -32.76
N VAL A 209 8.73 34.57 -32.64
CA VAL A 209 7.52 34.52 -33.49
C VAL A 209 7.88 34.93 -34.91
N ASP A 210 7.64 34.05 -35.86
CA ASP A 210 7.99 34.25 -37.27
C ASP A 210 6.93 35.05 -38.05
N ASN A 211 5.64 34.87 -37.70
CA ASN A 211 4.49 35.58 -38.30
C ASN A 211 3.28 35.53 -37.33
N GLU A 212 2.14 36.07 -37.73
CA GLU A 212 0.88 36.05 -36.99
C GLU A 212 -0.28 35.49 -37.87
N ASP A 213 0.03 34.45 -38.65
CA ASP A 213 -0.88 33.92 -39.67
C ASP A 213 -1.97 33.01 -39.06
N LEU A 214 -1.76 32.46 -37.88
CA LEU A 214 -2.69 31.52 -37.25
C LEU A 214 -2.96 31.89 -35.78
N PRO A 215 -3.66 32.98 -35.48
CA PRO A 215 -4.01 33.35 -34.11
C PRO A 215 -5.10 32.42 -33.57
N ILE A 216 -4.88 31.88 -32.35
CA ILE A 216 -5.83 31.06 -31.64
C ILE A 216 -6.25 31.78 -30.36
N ASP A 217 -7.56 31.91 -30.16
CA ASP A 217 -8.10 32.44 -28.90
C ASP A 217 -8.37 31.32 -27.87
N VAL A 218 -8.33 31.68 -26.59
CA VAL A 218 -8.50 30.72 -25.48
C VAL A 218 -9.50 31.27 -24.48
N GLU A 219 -10.50 30.44 -24.13
CA GLU A 219 -11.48 30.73 -23.09
C GLU A 219 -11.53 29.59 -22.06
N ILE A 220 -11.29 29.90 -20.80
CA ILE A 220 -11.45 28.94 -19.69
C ILE A 220 -12.81 29.22 -19.04
N GLN A 221 -13.79 28.34 -19.22
CA GLN A 221 -15.11 28.45 -18.62
C GLN A 221 -15.16 27.83 -17.21
N ASN A 222 -14.31 26.83 -16.91
CA ASN A 222 -14.20 26.23 -15.59
C ASN A 222 -12.81 26.50 -14.99
N THR A 223 -12.66 27.61 -14.28
CA THR A 223 -11.40 28.04 -13.65
C THR A 223 -11.03 27.25 -12.40
N GLU A 224 -11.95 26.48 -11.83
CA GLU A 224 -11.63 25.54 -10.74
C GLU A 224 -10.86 24.33 -11.27
N ALA A 225 -11.33 23.74 -12.37
CA ALA A 225 -10.74 22.54 -12.97
C ALA A 225 -9.50 22.86 -13.84
N CYS A 226 -9.46 24.00 -14.52
CA CYS A 226 -8.32 24.47 -15.30
C CYS A 226 -7.88 25.85 -14.79
N LYS A 227 -6.76 25.90 -14.09
CA LYS A 227 -6.23 27.14 -13.51
C LYS A 227 -5.36 27.94 -14.46
N ARG A 228 -4.75 27.27 -15.44
CA ARG A 228 -3.91 27.92 -16.47
C ARG A 228 -3.98 27.11 -17.74
N TYR A 229 -4.09 27.82 -18.87
CA TYR A 229 -4.03 27.25 -20.20
C TYR A 229 -3.20 28.14 -21.10
N ALA A 230 -2.16 27.57 -21.67
CA ALA A 230 -1.32 28.28 -22.63
C ALA A 230 -1.25 27.50 -23.96
N CYS A 231 -1.23 28.21 -25.07
CA CYS A 231 -1.05 27.62 -26.40
C CYS A 231 -0.23 28.52 -27.35
N VAL A 232 0.32 27.87 -28.35
CA VAL A 232 0.99 28.52 -29.47
C VAL A 232 0.72 27.75 -30.76
N SER A 233 0.51 28.46 -31.89
CA SER A 233 0.36 27.84 -33.19
C SER A 233 1.68 27.83 -33.96
N ILE A 234 1.85 26.80 -34.79
CA ILE A 234 3.03 26.62 -35.65
C ILE A 234 2.52 26.15 -37.00
N THR A 235 2.89 26.88 -38.04
CA THR A 235 2.44 26.59 -39.40
C THR A 235 3.56 26.00 -40.25
N GLY A 236 3.18 25.23 -41.29
CA GLY A 236 4.11 24.66 -42.27
C GLY A 236 5.00 23.54 -41.71
N CYS A 237 4.52 22.78 -40.72
CA CYS A 237 5.20 21.61 -40.21
C CYS A 237 5.17 20.46 -41.21
N GLU A 238 6.27 19.72 -41.29
CA GLU A 238 6.35 18.41 -41.95
C GLU A 238 6.38 17.32 -40.90
N VAL A 239 5.28 16.56 -40.81
CA VAL A 239 5.21 15.37 -39.91
C VAL A 239 5.98 14.25 -40.58
N LYS A 240 7.02 13.75 -39.91
CA LYS A 240 7.93 12.71 -40.39
C LYS A 240 8.55 11.95 -39.23
N GLU A 241 9.33 10.95 -39.53
CA GLU A 241 10.11 10.21 -38.53
C GLU A 241 11.04 11.15 -37.75
N SER A 242 11.13 10.94 -36.44
CA SER A 242 12.00 11.69 -35.54
C SER A 242 13.48 11.48 -35.86
N PRO A 243 14.35 12.48 -35.62
CA PRO A 243 15.80 12.26 -35.75
C PRO A 243 16.29 11.24 -34.72
N LYS A 244 17.35 10.52 -35.05
CA LYS A 244 17.88 9.38 -34.27
C LYS A 244 18.12 9.73 -32.80
N TRP A 245 18.67 10.91 -32.48
CA TRP A 245 18.94 11.32 -31.11
C TRP A 245 17.66 11.39 -30.26
N LEU A 246 16.53 11.81 -30.84
CA LEU A 246 15.24 11.91 -30.15
C LEU A 246 14.62 10.52 -29.95
N GLN A 247 14.69 9.68 -30.98
CA GLN A 247 14.28 8.28 -30.88
C GLN A 247 15.06 7.53 -29.79
N ASP A 248 16.39 7.70 -29.76
CA ASP A 248 17.25 7.01 -28.78
C ASP A 248 16.90 7.43 -27.34
N LYS A 249 16.70 8.73 -27.08
CA LYS A 249 16.29 9.21 -25.75
C LYS A 249 14.95 8.65 -25.31
N LEU A 250 13.97 8.55 -26.21
CA LEU A 250 12.66 7.98 -25.89
C LEU A 250 12.74 6.46 -25.69
N ASN A 251 13.44 5.76 -26.58
CA ASN A 251 13.60 4.31 -26.50
C ASN A 251 14.27 3.87 -25.20
N ILE A 252 15.30 4.58 -24.74
CA ILE A 252 16.02 4.27 -23.48
C ILE A 252 15.08 4.27 -22.30
N ILE A 253 14.15 5.23 -22.24
CA ILE A 253 13.18 5.33 -21.14
C ILE A 253 11.91 4.50 -21.35
N GLY A 254 11.89 3.67 -22.42
CA GLY A 254 10.80 2.74 -22.72
C GLY A 254 9.64 3.33 -23.49
N LEU A 255 9.77 4.53 -24.07
CA LEU A 255 8.76 5.14 -24.95
C LEU A 255 9.07 4.83 -26.40
N ARG A 256 8.07 4.32 -27.13
CA ARG A 256 8.17 4.03 -28.56
C ARG A 256 8.00 5.34 -29.36
N PRO A 257 8.96 5.72 -30.20
CA PRO A 257 8.80 6.84 -31.12
C PRO A 257 7.64 6.64 -32.11
N ILE A 258 6.95 7.73 -32.45
CA ILE A 258 5.78 7.74 -33.35
C ILE A 258 6.05 8.64 -34.56
N ASN A 259 6.21 9.93 -34.32
CA ASN A 259 6.61 10.94 -35.32
C ASN A 259 7.21 12.15 -34.62
N ASN A 260 7.88 13.03 -35.37
CA ASN A 260 8.61 14.16 -34.80
C ASN A 260 7.77 15.07 -33.89
N ILE A 261 6.47 15.30 -34.18
CA ILE A 261 5.61 16.17 -33.37
C ILE A 261 5.21 15.51 -32.06
N VAL A 262 4.70 14.27 -32.12
CA VAL A 262 4.30 13.53 -30.91
C VAL A 262 5.51 13.26 -30.04
N ASP A 263 6.64 12.91 -30.62
CA ASP A 263 7.87 12.61 -29.89
C ASP A 263 8.44 13.85 -29.20
N ILE A 264 8.29 15.05 -29.79
CA ILE A 264 8.63 16.32 -29.14
C ILE A 264 7.77 16.50 -27.86
N THR A 265 6.45 16.26 -27.94
CA THR A 265 5.59 16.41 -26.75
C THR A 265 5.94 15.40 -25.65
N ASN A 266 6.24 14.15 -26.01
CA ASN A 266 6.71 13.12 -25.09
C ASN A 266 8.07 13.48 -24.51
N TYR A 267 9.01 13.94 -25.31
CA TYR A 267 10.31 14.39 -24.85
C TYR A 267 10.20 15.52 -23.81
N ILE A 268 9.39 16.54 -24.05
CA ILE A 268 9.18 17.65 -23.12
C ILE A 268 8.53 17.19 -21.83
N MET A 269 7.55 16.29 -21.91
CA MET A 269 6.92 15.70 -20.72
C MET A 269 7.95 14.95 -19.87
N MET A 270 8.78 14.12 -20.47
CA MET A 270 9.82 13.36 -19.76
C MET A 270 11.01 14.20 -19.31
N ALA A 271 11.28 15.29 -20.03
CA ALA A 271 12.31 16.26 -19.67
C ALA A 271 11.94 17.07 -18.42
N TYR A 272 10.74 17.66 -18.42
CA TYR A 272 10.36 18.71 -17.47
C TYR A 272 9.16 18.35 -16.59
N GLY A 273 8.57 17.17 -16.77
CA GLY A 273 7.37 16.76 -16.00
C GLY A 273 6.08 17.47 -16.42
N GLN A 274 6.10 18.25 -17.53
CA GLN A 274 4.95 18.98 -18.03
C GLN A 274 4.37 18.27 -19.26
N PRO A 275 3.19 17.63 -19.15
CA PRO A 275 2.52 17.07 -20.33
C PRO A 275 2.09 18.17 -21.28
N LEU A 276 2.30 17.92 -22.56
CA LEU A 276 1.85 18.76 -23.65
C LEU A 276 0.89 17.97 -24.54
N HIS A 277 -0.01 18.67 -25.21
CA HIS A 277 -0.82 18.12 -26.29
C HIS A 277 -0.63 18.90 -27.57
N CYS A 278 -0.80 18.24 -28.72
CA CYS A 278 -0.71 18.85 -30.01
C CYS A 278 -1.96 18.56 -30.83
N PHE A 279 -2.69 19.61 -31.22
CA PHE A 279 -3.86 19.53 -32.07
C PHE A 279 -3.48 19.83 -33.52
N ASP A 280 -4.12 19.13 -34.45
CA ASP A 280 -4.19 19.60 -35.86
C ASP A 280 -4.97 20.91 -35.89
N ALA A 281 -4.36 21.96 -36.41
CA ALA A 281 -4.96 23.30 -36.42
C ALA A 281 -6.24 23.38 -37.24
N ASP A 282 -6.37 22.56 -38.28
CA ASP A 282 -7.58 22.51 -39.13
C ASP A 282 -8.80 22.00 -38.34
N MET A 283 -8.56 21.24 -37.25
CA MET A 283 -9.61 20.73 -36.36
C MET A 283 -10.00 21.73 -35.27
N VAL A 284 -9.24 22.81 -35.08
CA VAL A 284 -9.56 23.88 -34.12
C VAL A 284 -10.56 24.85 -34.77
N THR A 285 -11.79 24.38 -34.98
CA THR A 285 -12.87 25.14 -35.60
C THR A 285 -13.07 26.50 -34.93
N GLY A 286 -13.15 27.56 -35.73
CA GLY A 286 -13.31 28.93 -35.25
C GLY A 286 -12.04 29.54 -34.67
N HIS A 287 -10.86 28.93 -34.84
CA HIS A 287 -9.59 29.37 -34.27
C HIS A 287 -9.69 29.68 -32.75
N LYS A 288 -10.48 28.88 -32.05
CA LYS A 288 -10.78 29.07 -30.61
C LYS A 288 -10.73 27.76 -29.86
N ILE A 289 -10.07 27.79 -28.69
CA ILE A 289 -10.07 26.74 -27.72
C ILE A 289 -10.93 27.12 -26.50
N VAL A 290 -11.86 26.26 -26.13
CA VAL A 290 -12.75 26.45 -24.97
C VAL A 290 -12.55 25.31 -24.00
N VAL A 291 -12.08 25.61 -22.78
CA VAL A 291 -11.88 24.63 -21.71
C VAL A 291 -13.10 24.63 -20.82
N ARG A 292 -13.90 23.57 -20.88
CA ARG A 292 -15.19 23.45 -20.17
C ARG A 292 -15.53 22.01 -19.81
N THR A 293 -16.49 21.81 -18.90
CA THR A 293 -17.14 20.52 -18.67
C THR A 293 -18.21 20.25 -19.71
N GLN A 294 -18.64 18.98 -19.82
CA GLN A 294 -19.63 18.57 -20.81
C GLN A 294 -20.99 18.30 -20.15
N PRO A 295 -22.10 18.45 -20.89
CA PRO A 295 -23.39 17.92 -20.43
C PRO A 295 -23.33 16.41 -20.19
N GLU A 296 -24.10 15.92 -19.21
CA GLU A 296 -24.18 14.49 -18.92
C GLU A 296 -24.67 13.71 -20.14
N GLY A 297 -23.98 12.61 -20.48
CA GLY A 297 -24.31 11.79 -21.62
C GLY A 297 -23.62 12.14 -22.93
N THR A 298 -22.72 13.15 -22.94
CA THR A 298 -21.95 13.54 -24.15
C THR A 298 -21.05 12.38 -24.60
N LYS A 299 -21.20 11.95 -25.86
CA LYS A 299 -20.38 10.89 -26.44
C LYS A 299 -19.06 11.44 -26.95
N PHE A 300 -17.98 10.73 -26.68
CA PHE A 300 -16.63 11.10 -27.07
C PHE A 300 -15.83 9.85 -27.44
N VAL A 301 -15.11 9.90 -28.56
CA VAL A 301 -14.26 8.78 -29.02
C VAL A 301 -12.79 9.18 -28.86
N THR A 302 -12.06 8.40 -28.11
CA THR A 302 -10.63 8.60 -27.83
C THR A 302 -9.75 8.11 -28.98
N LEU A 303 -8.44 8.47 -28.95
CA LEU A 303 -7.46 8.13 -30.01
C LEU A 303 -7.33 6.61 -30.24
N ASP A 304 -7.57 5.78 -29.25
CA ASP A 304 -7.60 4.31 -29.33
C ASP A 304 -8.89 3.75 -29.96
N GLY A 305 -9.88 4.62 -30.23
CA GLY A 305 -11.14 4.28 -30.86
C GLY A 305 -12.24 3.84 -29.90
N GLU A 306 -12.02 3.88 -28.59
CA GLU A 306 -13.02 3.56 -27.58
C GLU A 306 -13.99 4.73 -27.36
N GLU A 307 -15.30 4.40 -27.17
CA GLU A 307 -16.33 5.38 -26.89
C GLU A 307 -16.54 5.57 -25.39
N HIS A 308 -16.39 6.80 -24.94
CA HIS A 308 -16.64 7.22 -23.55
C HIS A 308 -17.89 8.11 -23.46
N THR A 309 -18.51 8.10 -22.29
CA THR A 309 -19.66 8.97 -22.00
C THR A 309 -19.22 10.00 -20.97
N LEU A 310 -19.11 11.25 -21.39
CA LEU A 310 -18.68 12.39 -20.57
C LEU A 310 -19.85 12.98 -19.80
N GLY A 311 -19.54 13.71 -18.73
CA GLY A 311 -20.53 14.38 -17.89
C GLY A 311 -20.02 15.67 -17.24
N GLU A 312 -20.80 16.22 -16.32
CA GLU A 312 -20.56 17.51 -15.65
C GLU A 312 -19.23 17.60 -14.89
N HIS A 313 -18.63 16.45 -14.58
CA HIS A 313 -17.36 16.37 -13.88
C HIS A 313 -16.18 16.00 -14.77
N ASP A 314 -16.39 15.94 -16.10
CA ASP A 314 -15.33 15.67 -17.05
C ASP A 314 -14.93 16.97 -17.76
N LEU A 315 -13.71 17.42 -17.47
CA LEU A 315 -13.16 18.59 -18.15
C LEU A 315 -12.73 18.20 -19.55
N SER A 316 -13.14 19.00 -20.52
CA SER A 316 -12.77 18.80 -21.93
C SER A 316 -12.15 20.05 -22.51
N ILE A 317 -11.22 19.84 -23.43
CA ILE A 317 -10.71 20.88 -24.34
C ILE A 317 -11.53 20.78 -25.61
N CYS A 318 -12.20 21.87 -25.95
CA CYS A 318 -13.12 21.97 -27.08
C CYS A 318 -12.61 22.98 -28.09
N ASN A 319 -13.00 22.80 -29.35
CA ASN A 319 -13.02 23.88 -30.31
C ASN A 319 -14.31 24.74 -30.12
N ALA A 320 -14.68 25.58 -31.03
CA ALA A 320 -15.90 26.42 -30.94
C ALA A 320 -17.19 25.56 -30.87
N GLU A 321 -17.18 24.32 -31.34
CA GLU A 321 -18.35 23.47 -31.56
C GLU A 321 -18.38 22.23 -30.66
N GLU A 322 -17.29 21.44 -30.60
CA GLU A 322 -17.26 20.11 -30.00
C GLU A 322 -16.00 19.84 -29.14
N PRO A 323 -16.02 18.80 -28.27
CA PRO A 323 -14.86 18.38 -27.49
C PRO A 323 -13.81 17.70 -28.39
N MET A 324 -12.55 18.08 -28.18
CA MET A 324 -11.38 17.56 -28.92
C MET A 324 -10.53 16.64 -28.05
N CYS A 325 -10.56 16.81 -26.71
CA CYS A 325 -9.73 16.06 -25.78
C CYS A 325 -10.40 15.99 -24.40
N ILE A 326 -10.26 14.86 -23.70
CA ILE A 326 -10.51 14.78 -22.26
C ILE A 326 -9.28 15.40 -21.57
N ALA A 327 -9.46 16.59 -21.02
CA ALA A 327 -8.36 17.45 -20.58
C ALA A 327 -7.38 16.73 -19.65
N GLY A 328 -6.11 16.69 -20.04
CA GLY A 328 -5.02 16.07 -19.28
C GLY A 328 -5.08 14.55 -19.13
N ILE A 329 -6.00 13.86 -19.85
CA ILE A 329 -6.19 12.41 -19.76
C ILE A 329 -5.96 11.75 -21.11
N PHE A 330 -6.79 12.07 -22.13
CA PHE A 330 -6.69 11.39 -23.43
C PHE A 330 -7.21 12.25 -24.58
N GLY A 331 -6.45 12.26 -25.69
CA GLY A 331 -6.84 12.97 -26.92
C GLY A 331 -8.00 12.30 -27.66
N GLY A 332 -8.75 13.08 -28.43
CA GLY A 332 -9.82 12.59 -29.28
C GLY A 332 -9.32 12.13 -30.64
N LYS A 333 -10.00 11.14 -31.22
CA LYS A 333 -9.66 10.53 -32.52
C LYS A 333 -9.63 11.53 -33.67
N GLY A 334 -10.43 12.61 -33.63
CA GLY A 334 -10.54 13.57 -34.76
C GLY A 334 -9.57 14.72 -34.70
N SER A 335 -8.85 14.96 -33.59
CA SER A 335 -8.08 16.18 -33.35
C SER A 335 -6.57 15.95 -33.20
N GLY A 336 -6.09 14.73 -33.34
CA GLY A 336 -4.67 14.38 -33.25
C GLY A 336 -3.88 14.79 -34.50
N THR A 337 -2.55 14.71 -34.42
CA THR A 337 -1.61 14.96 -35.53
C THR A 337 -1.39 13.70 -36.37
N TYR A 338 -1.53 13.83 -37.68
CA TYR A 338 -1.34 12.78 -38.68
C TYR A 338 -0.26 13.19 -39.70
N GLU A 339 0.15 12.29 -40.56
CA GLU A 339 1.14 12.56 -41.63
C GLU A 339 0.74 13.71 -42.56
N THR A 340 -0.56 13.97 -42.67
CA THR A 340 -1.12 15.03 -43.49
C THR A 340 -1.17 16.39 -42.80
N THR A 341 -0.99 16.46 -41.51
CA THR A 341 -1.05 17.69 -40.72
C THR A 341 0.11 18.60 -41.06
N LYS A 342 -0.22 19.87 -41.32
CA LYS A 342 0.77 20.91 -41.64
C LYS A 342 0.85 22.01 -40.61
N ASP A 343 -0.26 22.34 -40.00
CA ASP A 343 -0.37 23.39 -39.01
C ASP A 343 -0.82 22.80 -37.69
N VAL A 344 -0.16 23.16 -36.61
CA VAL A 344 -0.40 22.57 -35.29
C VAL A 344 -0.63 23.64 -34.24
N VAL A 345 -1.39 23.27 -33.22
CA VAL A 345 -1.57 24.07 -32.01
C VAL A 345 -1.02 23.26 -30.85
N LEU A 346 0.07 23.72 -30.24
CA LEU A 346 0.65 23.16 -29.02
C LEU A 346 -0.06 23.69 -27.78
N GLU A 347 -0.41 22.81 -26.88
CA GLU A 347 -1.01 23.06 -25.56
C GLU A 347 -0.03 22.84 -24.44
N SER A 348 -0.05 23.71 -23.43
CA SER A 348 0.59 23.49 -22.13
C SER A 348 -0.32 24.07 -21.05
N ALA A 349 -0.88 23.19 -20.17
CA ALA A 349 -1.89 23.60 -19.22
C ALA A 349 -1.56 23.17 -17.77
N TYR A 350 -2.27 23.77 -16.81
CA TYR A 350 -2.35 23.30 -15.45
C TYR A 350 -3.81 22.94 -15.13
N PHE A 351 -4.06 21.63 -14.96
CA PHE A 351 -5.35 21.11 -14.55
C PHE A 351 -5.33 20.74 -13.06
N HIS A 352 -6.46 20.95 -12.37
CA HIS A 352 -6.56 20.65 -10.97
C HIS A 352 -6.46 19.13 -10.71
N PRO A 353 -5.51 18.65 -9.88
CA PRO A 353 -5.22 17.22 -9.70
C PRO A 353 -6.42 16.35 -9.36
N THR A 354 -7.31 16.83 -8.49
CA THR A 354 -8.51 16.08 -8.07
C THR A 354 -9.50 15.86 -9.22
N TRP A 355 -9.65 16.85 -10.13
CA TRP A 355 -10.51 16.73 -11.29
C TRP A 355 -9.99 15.65 -12.24
N ILE A 356 -8.70 15.70 -12.57
CA ILE A 356 -8.07 14.70 -13.44
C ILE A 356 -8.16 13.30 -12.83
N ARG A 357 -7.82 13.14 -11.56
CA ARG A 357 -7.88 11.85 -10.87
C ARG A 357 -9.29 11.23 -10.87
N LYS A 358 -10.32 12.05 -10.61
CA LYS A 358 -11.71 11.57 -10.59
C LYS A 358 -12.17 11.15 -11.97
N SER A 359 -11.85 11.95 -12.99
CA SER A 359 -12.22 11.70 -14.39
C SER A 359 -11.48 10.47 -14.94
N ALA A 360 -10.16 10.39 -14.76
CA ALA A 360 -9.35 9.25 -15.17
C ALA A 360 -9.88 7.92 -14.58
N ARG A 361 -10.20 7.91 -13.28
CA ARG A 361 -10.78 6.73 -12.61
C ARG A 361 -12.17 6.35 -13.13
N ARG A 362 -13.02 7.37 -13.42
CA ARG A 362 -14.37 7.13 -13.94
C ARG A 362 -14.32 6.44 -15.29
N HIS A 363 -13.40 6.84 -16.16
CA HIS A 363 -13.26 6.29 -17.50
C HIS A 363 -12.30 5.08 -17.57
N GLY A 364 -11.63 4.72 -16.45
CA GLY A 364 -10.63 3.66 -16.43
C GLY A 364 -9.39 3.95 -17.28
N LEU A 365 -9.09 5.24 -17.51
CA LEU A 365 -7.97 5.69 -18.31
C LEU A 365 -6.77 6.03 -17.42
N SER A 366 -5.60 5.52 -17.78
CA SER A 366 -4.33 5.83 -17.13
C SER A 366 -3.26 6.09 -18.20
N THR A 367 -2.76 7.31 -18.25
CA THR A 367 -1.73 7.73 -19.20
C THR A 367 -0.60 8.44 -18.48
N ASP A 368 0.56 8.56 -19.09
CA ASP A 368 1.69 9.33 -18.57
C ASP A 368 1.32 10.79 -18.27
N ALA A 369 0.43 11.38 -19.05
CA ALA A 369 -0.08 12.72 -18.82
C ALA A 369 -1.00 12.77 -17.58
N SER A 370 -2.01 11.89 -17.50
CA SER A 370 -2.93 11.84 -16.36
C SER A 370 -2.21 11.52 -15.05
N TYR A 371 -1.20 10.66 -15.09
CA TYR A 371 -0.35 10.32 -13.96
C TYR A 371 0.37 11.55 -13.37
N ARG A 372 0.84 12.47 -14.22
CA ARG A 372 1.48 13.71 -13.80
C ARG A 372 0.48 14.74 -13.32
N PHE A 373 -0.57 14.98 -14.07
CA PHE A 373 -1.60 15.97 -13.70
C PHE A 373 -2.32 15.62 -12.41
N GLU A 374 -2.64 14.33 -12.17
CA GLU A 374 -3.33 13.93 -10.94
C GLU A 374 -2.48 14.07 -9.66
N ARG A 375 -1.16 14.21 -9.81
CA ARG A 375 -0.21 14.44 -8.72
C ARG A 375 0.14 15.92 -8.56
N GLY A 376 -0.08 16.70 -9.60
CA GLY A 376 0.23 18.13 -9.68
C GLY A 376 1.51 18.38 -10.48
N VAL A 377 1.39 19.19 -11.53
CA VAL A 377 2.52 19.68 -12.32
C VAL A 377 2.96 21.06 -11.80
N ASP A 378 4.12 21.55 -12.24
CA ASP A 378 4.55 22.91 -11.91
C ASP A 378 3.57 23.95 -12.50
N PRO A 379 2.84 24.75 -11.68
CA PRO A 379 1.88 25.74 -12.19
C PRO A 379 2.54 26.89 -12.93
N ASN A 380 3.85 27.04 -12.82
CA ASN A 380 4.64 28.11 -13.45
C ASN A 380 5.55 27.63 -14.61
N GLY A 381 5.58 26.30 -14.86
CA GLY A 381 6.42 25.68 -15.87
C GLY A 381 5.89 25.68 -17.29
N GLN A 382 4.57 25.98 -17.51
CA GLN A 382 3.88 25.81 -18.79
C GLN A 382 4.53 26.59 -19.93
N ILE A 383 4.87 27.86 -19.72
CA ILE A 383 5.44 28.73 -20.75
C ILE A 383 6.82 28.27 -21.18
N TYR A 384 7.62 27.79 -20.20
CA TYR A 384 8.95 27.26 -20.51
C TYR A 384 8.85 26.00 -21.37
N ALA A 385 8.03 25.04 -20.95
CA ALA A 385 7.81 23.79 -21.69
C ALA A 385 7.27 24.05 -23.10
N LEU A 386 6.30 24.97 -23.23
CA LEU A 386 5.70 25.35 -24.51
C LEU A 386 6.73 25.97 -25.44
N LYS A 387 7.60 26.87 -24.93
CA LYS A 387 8.68 27.47 -25.72
C LYS A 387 9.67 26.42 -26.22
N GLN A 388 10.10 25.51 -25.36
CA GLN A 388 11.03 24.43 -25.73
C GLN A 388 10.41 23.53 -26.82
N ALA A 389 9.13 23.15 -26.68
CA ALA A 389 8.43 22.37 -27.69
C ALA A 389 8.34 23.12 -29.03
N ALA A 390 7.99 24.41 -29.02
CA ALA A 390 7.89 25.24 -30.23
C ALA A 390 9.23 25.38 -30.94
N ILE A 391 10.33 25.58 -30.21
CA ILE A 391 11.69 25.61 -30.76
C ILE A 391 12.01 24.28 -31.46
N LEU A 392 11.73 23.16 -30.81
CA LEU A 392 11.97 21.83 -31.39
C LEU A 392 11.10 21.57 -32.61
N CYS A 393 9.83 21.99 -32.63
CA CYS A 393 8.98 21.87 -33.79
C CYS A 393 9.54 22.70 -34.98
N LYS A 394 10.04 23.91 -34.71
CA LYS A 394 10.72 24.72 -35.72
C LYS A 394 11.96 24.02 -36.25
N GLN A 395 12.78 23.46 -35.42
CA GLN A 395 14.04 22.79 -35.81
C GLN A 395 13.84 21.44 -36.49
N LEU A 396 12.91 20.64 -36.04
CA LEU A 396 12.75 19.23 -36.47
C LEU A 396 11.63 19.02 -37.47
N ALA A 397 10.60 19.87 -37.45
CA ALA A 397 9.49 19.80 -38.39
C ALA A 397 9.48 20.95 -39.44
N GLY A 398 10.43 21.88 -39.37
CA GLY A 398 10.53 23.01 -40.31
C GLY A 398 9.44 24.06 -40.13
N GLY A 399 8.64 23.98 -39.08
CA GLY A 399 7.52 24.88 -38.81
C GLY A 399 7.93 26.31 -38.50
N LYS A 400 6.95 27.23 -38.62
CA LYS A 400 7.09 28.65 -38.24
C LYS A 400 6.16 28.95 -37.08
N ILE A 401 6.67 29.58 -36.03
CA ILE A 401 5.88 30.04 -34.89
C ILE A 401 4.97 31.17 -35.36
N SER A 402 3.64 30.98 -35.35
CA SER A 402 2.66 31.75 -36.08
C SER A 402 1.69 32.53 -35.20
N MET A 403 2.01 32.71 -33.93
CA MET A 403 1.35 33.63 -33.00
C MET A 403 2.20 33.86 -31.76
N GLN A 404 1.91 34.93 -31.01
CA GLN A 404 2.40 35.10 -29.66
C GLN A 404 1.78 34.04 -28.75
N ILE A 405 2.50 33.56 -27.74
CA ILE A 405 1.91 32.63 -26.77
C ILE A 405 0.66 33.27 -26.17
N LYS A 406 -0.46 32.59 -26.31
CA LYS A 406 -1.70 32.91 -25.59
C LYS A 406 -1.64 32.18 -24.23
N ASP A 407 -1.55 32.95 -23.15
CA ASP A 407 -1.48 32.44 -21.77
C ASP A 407 -2.66 33.00 -20.97
N VAL A 408 -3.56 32.13 -20.55
CA VAL A 408 -4.72 32.51 -19.73
C VAL A 408 -4.49 31.93 -18.33
N TYR A 409 -4.14 32.81 -17.39
CA TYR A 409 -3.83 32.49 -16.00
C TYR A 409 -4.56 33.47 -15.06
N PRO A 410 -5.87 33.24 -14.80
CA PRO A 410 -6.70 34.20 -14.06
C PRO A 410 -6.21 34.45 -12.63
N GLU A 411 -5.76 33.41 -11.94
CA GLU A 411 -5.30 33.46 -10.56
C GLU A 411 -3.91 32.80 -10.43
N PRO A 412 -2.81 33.56 -10.58
CA PRO A 412 -1.47 33.03 -10.49
C PRO A 412 -1.17 32.40 -9.13
N MET A 413 -0.76 31.14 -9.16
CA MET A 413 -0.36 30.41 -7.95
C MET A 413 0.97 30.94 -7.44
N GLN A 414 0.99 31.27 -6.14
CA GLN A 414 2.16 31.83 -5.47
C GLN A 414 2.96 30.72 -4.78
N ASP A 415 4.24 31.00 -4.56
CA ASP A 415 5.10 30.15 -3.72
C ASP A 415 4.58 30.12 -2.28
N PHE A 416 4.80 29.02 -1.59
CA PHE A 416 4.30 28.80 -0.23
C PHE A 416 5.19 29.49 0.81
N PRO A 417 4.66 30.42 1.63
CA PRO A 417 5.44 31.03 2.71
C PRO A 417 5.56 30.07 3.89
N VAL A 418 6.79 29.74 4.28
CA VAL A 418 7.07 28.87 5.42
C VAL A 418 8.12 29.52 6.33
N ARG A 419 7.81 29.67 7.62
CA ARG A 419 8.78 30.05 8.64
C ARG A 419 9.43 28.81 9.23
N LEU A 420 10.76 28.66 9.09
CA LEU A 420 11.55 27.61 9.73
C LEU A 420 12.34 28.19 10.92
N ASN A 421 12.02 27.70 12.13
CA ASN A 421 12.79 27.99 13.33
C ASN A 421 13.93 26.97 13.48
N TYR A 422 15.16 27.43 13.77
CA TYR A 422 16.34 26.55 13.87
C TYR A 422 16.23 25.56 15.04
N GLU A 423 15.77 26.02 16.20
CA GLU A 423 15.59 25.14 17.37
C GLU A 423 14.55 24.03 17.09
N TYR A 424 13.45 24.38 16.41
CA TYR A 424 12.47 23.39 15.98
C TYR A 424 13.08 22.37 15.03
N ALA A 425 13.86 22.80 14.04
CA ALA A 425 14.55 21.92 13.11
C ALA A 425 15.51 20.97 13.84
N HIS A 426 16.37 21.50 14.70
CA HIS A 426 17.33 20.71 15.47
C HIS A 426 16.66 19.68 16.39
N ARG A 427 15.56 20.08 17.04
CA ARG A 427 14.80 19.18 17.91
C ARG A 427 14.14 18.05 17.12
N LEU A 428 13.60 18.35 15.94
CA LEU A 428 12.93 17.35 15.10
C LEU A 428 13.92 16.38 14.47
N ILE A 429 15.07 16.88 14.00
CA ILE A 429 16.15 16.07 13.43
C ILE A 429 16.86 15.24 14.52
N GLY A 430 16.94 15.76 15.75
CA GLY A 430 17.68 15.14 16.85
C GLY A 430 19.17 15.46 16.85
N LYS A 431 19.62 16.35 15.94
CA LYS A 431 21.00 16.83 15.79
C LYS A 431 21.00 18.29 15.47
N GLU A 432 21.98 19.02 16.00
CA GLU A 432 22.22 20.41 15.63
C GLU A 432 22.94 20.48 14.28
N ILE A 433 22.26 21.02 13.28
CA ILE A 433 22.78 21.29 11.95
C ILE A 433 22.99 22.80 11.85
N GLY A 434 24.18 23.25 11.47
CA GLY A 434 24.49 24.67 11.39
C GLY A 434 23.55 25.44 10.46
N ALA A 435 23.20 26.68 10.86
CA ALA A 435 22.27 27.52 10.09
C ALA A 435 22.69 27.71 8.62
N GLU A 436 23.99 27.83 8.36
CA GLU A 436 24.51 27.93 6.98
C GLU A 436 24.24 26.68 6.15
N THR A 437 24.35 25.49 6.74
CA THR A 437 24.00 24.22 6.07
C THR A 437 22.53 24.20 5.71
N ILE A 438 21.64 24.56 6.65
CA ILE A 438 20.20 24.65 6.42
C ILE A 438 19.88 25.60 5.26
N LYS A 439 20.49 26.81 5.27
CA LYS A 439 20.30 27.81 4.19
C LYS A 439 20.80 27.31 2.84
N ASN A 440 21.98 26.71 2.81
CA ASN A 440 22.57 26.19 1.58
C ASN A 440 21.74 25.07 0.97
N ILE A 441 21.20 24.16 1.79
CA ILE A 441 20.32 23.10 1.32
C ILE A 441 19.00 23.70 0.80
N ALA A 442 18.36 24.60 1.56
CA ALA A 442 17.12 25.25 1.14
C ALA A 442 17.30 25.98 -0.20
N ALA A 443 18.40 26.75 -0.35
CA ALA A 443 18.70 27.45 -1.60
C ALA A 443 19.01 26.48 -2.77
N SER A 444 19.65 25.32 -2.52
CA SER A 444 19.92 24.31 -3.56
C SER A 444 18.64 23.60 -4.04
N LEU A 445 17.60 23.60 -3.22
CA LEU A 445 16.24 23.11 -3.55
C LEU A 445 15.32 24.24 -4.09
N GLU A 446 15.90 25.36 -4.52
CA GLU A 446 15.19 26.53 -5.09
C GLU A 446 14.23 27.23 -4.09
N MET A 447 14.32 26.94 -2.78
CA MET A 447 13.57 27.67 -1.76
C MET A 447 14.18 29.07 -1.58
N LYS A 448 13.42 30.12 -1.78
CA LYS A 448 13.87 31.50 -1.68
C LYS A 448 13.84 31.98 -0.23
N ILE A 449 15.00 32.34 0.32
CA ILE A 449 15.09 32.97 1.64
C ILE A 449 14.71 34.45 1.50
N VAL A 450 13.60 34.86 2.13
CA VAL A 450 13.10 36.25 2.08
C VAL A 450 13.48 37.07 3.30
N LYS A 451 13.68 36.37 4.43
CA LYS A 451 14.13 37.02 5.68
C LYS A 451 14.90 36.01 6.52
N GLU A 452 15.88 36.51 7.25
CA GLU A 452 16.67 35.77 8.21
C GLU A 452 16.79 36.57 9.51
N ASP A 453 16.74 35.87 10.64
CA ASP A 453 17.05 36.41 11.97
C ASP A 453 17.76 35.34 12.82
N ALA A 454 18.04 35.65 14.08
CA ALA A 454 18.79 34.76 14.98
C ALA A 454 18.03 33.46 15.31
N GLU A 455 16.70 33.43 15.14
CA GLU A 455 15.87 32.28 15.49
C GLU A 455 15.54 31.38 14.28
N GLY A 456 15.68 31.90 13.04
CA GLY A 456 15.33 31.11 11.86
C GLY A 456 15.23 31.91 10.56
N ILE A 457 14.60 31.30 9.57
CA ILE A 457 14.44 31.84 8.20
C ILE A 457 12.98 31.82 7.75
N ASP A 458 12.58 32.84 7.01
CA ASP A 458 11.33 32.87 6.25
C ASP A 458 11.61 32.47 4.81
N LEU A 459 10.94 31.42 4.36
CA LEU A 459 11.12 30.81 3.04
C LEU A 459 9.88 31.06 2.15
N LEU A 460 10.12 31.21 0.86
CA LEU A 460 9.13 30.96 -0.17
C LEU A 460 9.49 29.62 -0.86
N VAL A 461 8.68 28.61 -0.63
CA VAL A 461 8.85 27.28 -1.23
C VAL A 461 8.16 27.28 -2.59
N PRO A 462 8.84 26.84 -3.67
CA PRO A 462 8.28 26.86 -5.02
C PRO A 462 6.95 26.15 -5.11
N ALA A 463 6.00 26.71 -5.86
CA ALA A 463 4.64 26.19 -6.00
C ALA A 463 4.55 24.78 -6.59
N TYR A 464 5.59 24.30 -7.29
CA TYR A 464 5.67 22.91 -7.76
C TYR A 464 5.93 21.89 -6.63
N ARG A 465 6.37 22.32 -5.44
CA ARG A 465 6.52 21.48 -4.25
C ARG A 465 5.19 21.45 -3.49
N VAL A 466 4.22 20.74 -4.05
CA VAL A 466 2.86 20.64 -3.51
C VAL A 466 2.79 20.02 -2.11
N ASP A 467 3.82 19.28 -1.72
CA ASP A 467 3.98 18.57 -0.45
C ASP A 467 4.65 19.40 0.65
N VAL A 468 5.36 20.48 0.30
CA VAL A 468 6.19 21.25 1.25
C VAL A 468 5.52 22.57 1.62
N GLN A 469 4.61 22.52 2.59
CA GLN A 469 3.82 23.70 3.01
C GLN A 469 3.95 24.02 4.52
N ARG A 470 4.60 23.17 5.29
CA ARG A 470 4.75 23.29 6.74
C ARG A 470 6.23 23.26 7.13
N PRO A 471 6.60 23.76 8.32
CA PRO A 471 7.97 23.70 8.81
C PRO A 471 8.57 22.28 8.87
N CYS A 472 7.75 21.27 9.22
CA CYS A 472 8.19 19.87 9.26
C CYS A 472 8.53 19.33 7.87
N ASP A 473 7.81 19.76 6.82
CA ASP A 473 8.05 19.33 5.45
C ASP A 473 9.39 19.90 4.94
N VAL A 474 9.70 21.16 5.32
CA VAL A 474 11.01 21.76 5.03
C VAL A 474 12.14 21.04 5.78
N VAL A 475 11.89 20.63 7.04
CA VAL A 475 12.88 19.83 7.79
C VAL A 475 13.13 18.49 7.14
N GLU A 476 12.10 17.82 6.62
CA GLU A 476 12.25 16.58 5.86
C GLU A 476 13.15 16.78 4.64
N ASP A 477 12.91 17.83 3.85
CA ASP A 477 13.73 18.17 2.68
C ASP A 477 15.20 18.46 3.06
N ILE A 478 15.42 19.20 4.15
CA ILE A 478 16.77 19.45 4.66
C ILE A 478 17.44 18.15 5.05
N LEU A 479 16.73 17.27 5.77
CA LEU A 479 17.29 16.04 6.31
C LEU A 479 17.62 15.01 5.22
N ARG A 480 16.78 14.87 4.18
CA ARG A 480 17.06 13.96 3.07
C ARG A 480 18.29 14.38 2.26
N ILE A 481 18.53 15.69 2.10
CA ILE A 481 19.74 16.21 1.41
C ILE A 481 20.96 16.19 2.34
N TYR A 482 20.79 16.51 3.62
CA TYR A 482 21.85 16.38 4.63
C TYR A 482 22.30 14.91 4.78
N GLY A 483 21.39 13.98 4.62
CA GLY A 483 21.56 12.52 4.75
C GLY A 483 21.15 12.00 6.12
N TYR A 484 20.19 11.10 6.15
CA TYR A 484 19.69 10.46 7.38
C TYR A 484 20.80 9.75 8.16
N ASN A 485 21.73 9.11 7.45
CA ASN A 485 22.85 8.38 8.05
C ASN A 485 23.90 9.30 8.73
N ASN A 486 23.82 10.60 8.50
CA ASN A 486 24.67 11.59 9.16
C ASN A 486 24.13 12.05 10.52
N VAL A 487 22.97 11.51 10.94
CA VAL A 487 22.40 11.73 12.27
C VAL A 487 22.73 10.54 13.16
N GLU A 488 23.47 10.80 14.22
CA GLU A 488 23.91 9.75 15.15
C GLU A 488 22.72 9.19 15.92
N ILE A 489 22.64 7.85 16.01
CA ILE A 489 21.67 7.17 16.85
C ILE A 489 22.10 7.31 18.31
N PRO A 490 21.29 7.93 19.20
CA PRO A 490 21.65 8.08 20.60
C PRO A 490 21.77 6.70 21.28
N THR A 491 22.82 6.51 22.05
CA THR A 491 23.06 5.28 22.81
C THR A 491 22.18 5.18 24.05
N GLN A 492 21.50 6.25 24.44
CA GLN A 492 20.64 6.32 25.60
C GLN A 492 19.33 7.02 25.27
N LEU A 493 18.22 6.38 25.61
CA LEU A 493 16.90 7.00 25.60
C LEU A 493 16.64 7.67 26.97
N LYS A 494 16.50 8.99 26.98
CA LYS A 494 16.05 9.73 28.18
C LYS A 494 14.52 9.81 28.13
N SER A 495 13.88 9.04 28.99
CA SER A 495 12.43 9.07 29.13
C SER A 495 12.04 9.31 30.59
N SER A 496 10.98 10.10 30.81
CA SER A 496 10.36 10.25 32.10
C SER A 496 9.26 9.20 32.24
N LEU A 497 9.52 8.14 33.01
CA LEU A 497 8.59 7.02 33.24
C LEU A 497 7.73 7.26 34.51
N THR A 498 7.41 8.48 34.84
CA THR A 498 6.83 8.84 36.14
C THR A 498 5.31 8.65 36.26
N VAL A 499 4.59 8.43 35.16
CA VAL A 499 3.12 8.30 35.19
C VAL A 499 2.68 7.09 34.38
N GLN A 500 1.98 6.15 35.05
CA GLN A 500 1.21 5.12 34.40
C GLN A 500 -0.22 5.61 34.19
N GLY A 501 -0.65 5.69 32.95
CA GLY A 501 -2.03 6.00 32.58
C GLY A 501 -3.01 4.86 32.89
N ASP A 502 -4.29 5.11 32.69
CA ASP A 502 -5.32 4.06 32.80
C ASP A 502 -5.16 3.01 31.68
N GLU A 503 -4.64 3.41 30.53
CA GLU A 503 -4.34 2.50 29.41
C GLU A 503 -3.22 1.54 29.73
N ASP A 504 -2.13 2.01 30.37
CA ASP A 504 -1.02 1.15 30.81
C ASP A 504 -1.49 0.10 31.82
N LYS A 505 -2.38 0.48 32.73
CA LYS A 505 -2.97 -0.43 33.71
C LYS A 505 -3.88 -1.47 33.06
N ALA A 506 -4.69 -1.05 32.10
CA ALA A 506 -5.55 -1.95 31.35
C ALA A 506 -4.73 -2.96 30.54
N TYR A 507 -3.68 -2.51 29.87
CA TYR A 507 -2.75 -3.35 29.12
C TYR A 507 -1.99 -4.33 30.02
N HIS A 508 -1.48 -3.86 31.16
CA HIS A 508 -0.82 -4.72 32.14
C HIS A 508 -1.77 -5.80 32.67
N SER A 509 -3.02 -5.43 33.00
CA SER A 509 -4.03 -6.38 33.47
C SER A 509 -4.39 -7.41 32.40
N GLN A 510 -4.47 -7.00 31.14
CA GLN A 510 -4.69 -7.89 30.00
C GLN A 510 -3.58 -8.91 29.85
N ASN A 511 -2.31 -8.47 29.89
CA ASN A 511 -1.15 -9.37 29.78
C ASN A 511 -1.07 -10.33 30.97
N LEU A 512 -1.36 -9.85 32.18
CA LEU A 512 -1.40 -10.70 33.37
C LEU A 512 -2.41 -11.85 33.26
N VAL A 513 -3.56 -11.58 32.64
CA VAL A 513 -4.60 -12.59 32.38
C VAL A 513 -4.18 -13.49 31.23
N ALA A 514 -3.62 -12.92 30.14
CA ALA A 514 -3.14 -13.72 29.02
C ALA A 514 -2.07 -14.72 29.44
N GLU A 515 -1.08 -14.30 30.25
CA GLU A 515 -0.07 -15.20 30.82
C GLU A 515 -0.68 -16.33 31.66
N GLN A 516 -1.70 -16.01 32.44
CA GLN A 516 -2.43 -17.03 33.22
C GLN A 516 -3.12 -18.03 32.29
N LEU A 517 -3.83 -17.56 31.27
CA LEU A 517 -4.53 -18.43 30.31
C LEU A 517 -3.55 -19.34 29.56
N VAL A 518 -2.41 -18.81 29.13
CA VAL A 518 -1.33 -19.61 28.52
C VAL A 518 -0.82 -20.67 29.49
N GLY A 519 -0.64 -20.32 30.79
CA GLY A 519 -0.28 -21.26 31.85
C GLY A 519 -1.34 -22.34 32.11
N GLU A 520 -2.62 -22.07 31.81
CA GLU A 520 -3.74 -23.04 31.88
C GLU A 520 -3.92 -23.85 30.57
N GLY A 521 -3.02 -23.65 29.58
CA GLY A 521 -3.00 -24.37 28.29
C GLY A 521 -3.84 -23.76 27.18
N PHE A 522 -4.23 -22.50 27.29
CA PHE A 522 -4.87 -21.77 26.20
C PHE A 522 -3.83 -21.27 25.19
N MET A 523 -4.22 -21.22 23.92
CA MET A 523 -3.48 -20.60 22.83
C MET A 523 -4.16 -19.31 22.45
N GLU A 524 -3.39 -18.24 22.30
CA GLU A 524 -3.89 -16.98 21.79
C GLU A 524 -4.15 -17.10 20.29
N ILE A 525 -5.31 -16.61 19.85
CA ILE A 525 -5.66 -16.48 18.45
C ILE A 525 -5.88 -15.01 18.09
N LEU A 526 -5.65 -14.67 16.85
CA LEU A 526 -5.85 -13.32 16.32
C LEU A 526 -6.68 -13.42 15.03
N ASN A 527 -7.90 -12.90 15.07
CA ASN A 527 -8.81 -12.89 13.95
C ASN A 527 -9.04 -11.47 13.42
N ASN A 528 -9.43 -11.37 12.15
CA ASN A 528 -9.72 -10.09 11.51
C ASN A 528 -10.91 -9.39 12.20
N SER A 529 -10.81 -8.08 12.37
CA SER A 529 -11.94 -7.24 12.81
C SER A 529 -13.01 -7.07 11.74
N LEU A 530 -12.67 -7.31 10.47
CA LEU A 530 -13.65 -7.39 9.38
C LEU A 530 -14.23 -8.80 9.30
N SER A 531 -15.52 -8.89 9.02
CA SER A 531 -16.32 -10.11 9.09
C SER A 531 -17.37 -10.16 7.98
N LYS A 532 -18.04 -11.31 7.85
CA LYS A 532 -19.10 -11.54 6.88
C LYS A 532 -20.40 -10.91 7.37
N ALA A 533 -21.07 -10.16 6.50
CA ALA A 533 -22.39 -9.61 6.78
C ALA A 533 -23.44 -10.71 7.04
N SER A 534 -23.29 -11.87 6.37
CA SER A 534 -24.19 -13.03 6.51
C SER A 534 -24.28 -13.56 7.94
N TYR A 535 -23.24 -13.41 8.75
CA TYR A 535 -23.29 -13.81 10.16
C TYR A 535 -24.33 -13.05 10.99
N TYR A 536 -24.68 -11.84 10.58
CA TYR A 536 -25.67 -10.99 11.26
C TYR A 536 -27.05 -11.00 10.57
N THR A 537 -27.15 -11.54 9.36
CA THR A 537 -28.42 -11.67 8.63
C THR A 537 -29.02 -13.07 8.75
N ASP A 538 -28.20 -14.13 8.77
CA ASP A 538 -28.64 -15.51 8.62
C ASP A 538 -29.02 -16.19 9.96
N PHE A 539 -28.50 -15.65 11.08
CA PHE A 539 -28.62 -16.29 12.39
C PHE A 539 -29.68 -15.72 13.32
N ASP A 540 -30.32 -14.60 12.99
CA ASP A 540 -31.33 -13.95 13.86
C ASP A 540 -30.85 -13.80 15.32
N LEU A 541 -29.72 -13.11 15.47
CA LEU A 541 -29.05 -12.96 16.77
C LEU A 541 -29.69 -11.82 17.57
N ASN A 542 -30.28 -12.13 18.72
CA ASN A 542 -30.97 -11.13 19.56
C ASN A 542 -30.07 -10.06 20.18
N LYS A 543 -28.78 -10.36 20.38
CA LYS A 543 -27.78 -9.39 20.92
C LYS A 543 -26.96 -8.68 19.84
N TYR A 544 -26.97 -9.17 18.60
CA TYR A 544 -26.15 -8.67 17.50
C TYR A 544 -26.99 -8.42 16.25
N PRO A 545 -27.98 -7.47 16.29
CA PRO A 545 -28.86 -7.22 15.18
C PRO A 545 -28.11 -6.60 13.99
N ASN A 546 -28.56 -6.92 12.78
CA ASN A 546 -27.90 -6.42 11.55
C ASN A 546 -27.91 -4.89 11.42
N GLU A 547 -28.91 -4.23 12.00
CA GLU A 547 -29.10 -2.76 11.96
C GLU A 547 -27.98 -2.01 12.69
N THR A 548 -27.32 -2.66 13.66
CA THR A 548 -26.22 -2.09 14.43
C THR A 548 -24.84 -2.42 13.85
N THR A 549 -24.81 -3.07 12.68
CA THR A 549 -23.56 -3.45 12.02
C THR A 549 -22.87 -2.24 11.38
N VAL A 550 -21.58 -2.09 11.62
CA VAL A 550 -20.73 -1.12 10.92
C VAL A 550 -20.36 -1.69 9.55
N LYS A 551 -20.85 -1.09 8.48
CA LYS A 551 -20.60 -1.52 7.11
C LYS A 551 -19.37 -0.85 6.52
N VAL A 552 -18.55 -1.61 5.81
CA VAL A 552 -17.40 -1.07 5.06
C VAL A 552 -17.89 -0.57 3.70
N MET A 553 -17.49 0.64 3.31
CA MET A 553 -17.98 1.30 2.08
C MET A 553 -17.45 0.59 0.83
N ASN A 554 -16.17 0.23 0.80
CA ASN A 554 -15.51 -0.43 -0.33
C ASN A 554 -14.74 -1.67 0.16
N PRO A 555 -15.44 -2.77 0.51
CA PRO A 555 -14.76 -3.96 1.00
C PRO A 555 -13.96 -4.65 -0.10
N LEU A 556 -12.81 -5.23 0.26
CA LEU A 556 -11.98 -6.02 -0.66
C LEU A 556 -12.69 -7.29 -1.13
N SER A 557 -13.57 -7.85 -0.30
CA SER A 557 -14.41 -9.00 -0.63
C SER A 557 -15.73 -8.96 0.18
N ALA A 558 -16.71 -9.75 -0.22
CA ALA A 558 -17.95 -9.92 0.53
C ALA A 558 -17.72 -10.49 1.94
N ASP A 559 -16.67 -11.26 2.14
CA ASP A 559 -16.29 -11.84 3.43
C ASP A 559 -15.72 -10.81 4.42
N LEU A 560 -15.40 -9.60 3.96
CA LEU A 560 -14.83 -8.51 4.75
C LEU A 560 -15.73 -7.26 4.71
N GLY A 561 -17.04 -7.46 4.53
CA GLY A 561 -18.00 -6.39 4.27
C GLY A 561 -18.43 -5.58 5.49
N VAL A 562 -18.20 -6.08 6.71
CA VAL A 562 -18.66 -5.46 7.97
C VAL A 562 -17.62 -5.58 9.07
N MET A 563 -17.70 -4.71 10.07
CA MET A 563 -16.91 -4.88 11.29
C MET A 563 -17.64 -5.79 12.27
N ARG A 564 -16.88 -6.61 13.00
CA ARG A 564 -17.41 -7.61 13.93
C ARG A 564 -18.12 -6.98 15.13
N GLN A 565 -19.35 -7.40 15.43
CA GLN A 565 -20.06 -7.06 16.65
C GLN A 565 -19.73 -8.02 17.82
N THR A 566 -19.17 -9.18 17.50
CA THR A 566 -18.73 -10.19 18.46
C THR A 566 -17.49 -10.89 17.92
N MET A 567 -16.63 -11.37 18.77
CA MET A 567 -15.45 -12.17 18.40
C MET A 567 -15.79 -13.65 18.16
N LEU A 568 -17.02 -14.06 18.40
CA LEU A 568 -17.49 -15.45 18.29
C LEU A 568 -17.18 -16.06 16.92
N PHE A 569 -17.55 -15.38 15.82
CA PHE A 569 -17.46 -15.96 14.48
C PHE A 569 -16.03 -16.19 14.02
N GLY A 570 -15.12 -15.25 14.24
CA GLY A 570 -13.70 -15.43 13.94
C GLY A 570 -13.07 -16.57 14.76
N GLY A 571 -13.47 -16.67 16.04
CA GLY A 571 -13.04 -17.78 16.90
C GLY A 571 -13.57 -19.12 16.41
N LEU A 572 -14.82 -19.20 15.95
CA LEU A 572 -15.39 -20.43 15.37
C LEU A 572 -14.69 -20.82 14.06
N GLU A 573 -14.36 -19.86 13.20
CA GLU A 573 -13.57 -20.13 11.99
C GLU A 573 -12.19 -20.72 12.36
N SER A 574 -11.57 -20.21 13.41
CA SER A 574 -10.30 -20.76 13.95
C SER A 574 -10.47 -22.17 14.50
N VAL A 575 -11.56 -22.45 15.25
CA VAL A 575 -11.90 -23.80 15.75
C VAL A 575 -12.08 -24.77 14.57
N VAL A 576 -12.89 -24.43 13.58
CA VAL A 576 -13.13 -25.26 12.38
C VAL A 576 -11.84 -25.55 11.64
N ARG A 577 -11.02 -24.51 11.42
CA ARG A 577 -9.73 -24.68 10.75
C ARG A 577 -8.85 -25.72 11.47
N ASN A 578 -8.77 -25.66 12.78
CA ASN A 578 -7.96 -26.59 13.56
C ASN A 578 -8.55 -28.03 13.56
N ILE A 579 -9.89 -28.15 13.69
CA ILE A 579 -10.56 -29.45 13.60
C ILE A 579 -10.26 -30.10 12.23
N ASN A 580 -10.33 -29.35 11.15
CA ASN A 580 -10.03 -29.83 9.80
C ASN A 580 -8.57 -30.26 9.64
N HIS A 581 -7.64 -29.66 10.42
CA HIS A 581 -6.24 -30.08 10.54
C HIS A 581 -6.03 -31.19 11.59
N LYS A 582 -7.11 -31.88 12.02
CA LYS A 582 -7.08 -33.01 12.97
C LYS A 582 -6.71 -32.66 14.41
N SER A 583 -6.72 -31.38 14.76
CA SER A 583 -6.60 -30.92 16.14
C SER A 583 -7.99 -30.68 16.73
N GLN A 584 -8.48 -31.58 17.58
CA GLN A 584 -9.87 -31.55 18.08
C GLN A 584 -10.00 -30.99 19.50
N ASN A 585 -8.94 -31.06 20.30
CA ASN A 585 -8.93 -30.62 21.70
C ASN A 585 -8.33 -29.22 21.77
N LEU A 586 -9.17 -28.20 21.86
CA LEU A 586 -8.75 -26.82 21.70
C LEU A 586 -9.15 -25.97 22.92
N LYS A 587 -8.23 -25.11 23.33
CA LYS A 587 -8.45 -24.01 24.27
C LYS A 587 -7.89 -22.75 23.64
N PHE A 588 -8.76 -21.84 23.23
CA PHE A 588 -8.37 -20.59 22.61
C PHE A 588 -8.82 -19.39 23.39
N PHE A 589 -8.02 -18.33 23.36
CA PHE A 589 -8.47 -17.01 23.77
C PHE A 589 -8.07 -15.95 22.74
N GLU A 590 -8.84 -14.90 22.67
CA GLU A 590 -8.57 -13.74 21.82
C GLU A 590 -8.88 -12.47 22.61
N VAL A 591 -7.97 -11.48 22.51
CA VAL A 591 -8.22 -10.12 22.97
C VAL A 591 -8.41 -9.23 21.75
N GLY A 592 -9.49 -8.47 21.73
CA GLY A 592 -9.81 -7.65 20.57
C GLY A 592 -10.95 -6.70 20.82
N ASN A 593 -11.30 -5.96 19.76
CA ASN A 593 -12.40 -5.00 19.81
C ASN A 593 -13.62 -5.50 19.03
N THR A 594 -14.78 -5.08 19.48
CA THR A 594 -16.05 -5.19 18.78
C THR A 594 -16.57 -3.80 18.42
N TYR A 595 -17.43 -3.71 17.40
CA TYR A 595 -17.85 -2.44 16.82
C TYR A 595 -19.36 -2.41 16.61
N ILE A 596 -20.00 -1.32 17.04
CA ILE A 596 -21.45 -1.17 16.97
C ILE A 596 -21.78 0.21 16.40
N TYR A 597 -22.74 0.22 15.47
CA TYR A 597 -23.33 1.43 14.92
C TYR A 597 -24.66 1.73 15.61
N ASN A 598 -24.84 2.97 16.07
CA ASN A 598 -26.09 3.46 16.63
C ASN A 598 -26.61 4.63 15.80
N LYS A 599 -27.65 4.37 15.00
CA LYS A 599 -28.25 5.37 14.11
C LYS A 599 -28.79 6.60 14.86
N GLU A 600 -29.29 6.44 16.08
CA GLU A 600 -29.86 7.56 16.88
C GLU A 600 -28.82 8.57 17.31
N LYS A 601 -27.55 8.17 17.41
CA LYS A 601 -26.44 9.04 17.78
C LYS A 601 -25.75 9.70 16.59
N TRP A 602 -26.20 9.41 15.36
CA TRP A 602 -25.62 10.00 14.16
C TRP A 602 -26.06 11.46 13.98
N SER A 603 -25.16 12.35 13.66
CA SER A 603 -25.43 13.72 13.25
C SER A 603 -24.38 14.18 12.23
N GLU A 604 -24.74 15.14 11.36
CA GLU A 604 -23.79 15.70 10.38
C GLU A 604 -22.61 16.41 11.05
N GLU A 605 -22.85 17.06 12.21
CA GLU A 605 -21.81 17.77 12.97
C GLU A 605 -20.80 16.80 13.63
N SER A 606 -21.21 15.58 13.93
CA SER A 606 -20.37 14.60 14.62
C SER A 606 -20.75 13.17 14.27
N PRO A 607 -20.50 12.71 13.02
CA PRO A 607 -20.90 11.38 12.56
C PRO A 607 -20.26 10.25 13.37
N ILE A 608 -19.05 10.48 13.90
CA ILE A 608 -18.28 9.47 14.63
C ILE A 608 -18.96 9.05 15.95
N LYS A 609 -19.84 9.87 16.54
CA LYS A 609 -20.57 9.52 17.77
C LYS A 609 -21.55 8.35 17.58
N ALA A 610 -21.93 8.06 16.34
CA ALA A 610 -22.76 6.91 16.01
C ALA A 610 -22.01 5.57 16.13
N TYR A 611 -20.71 5.58 16.21
CA TYR A 611 -19.88 4.38 16.27
C TYR A 611 -19.31 4.20 17.68
N SER A 612 -19.37 2.97 18.17
CA SER A 612 -18.71 2.59 19.42
C SER A 612 -17.78 1.41 19.20
N GLN A 613 -16.69 1.41 19.94
CA GLN A 613 -15.71 0.33 20.00
C GLN A 613 -15.62 -0.10 21.46
N GLU A 614 -15.66 -1.41 21.71
CA GLU A 614 -15.55 -2.00 23.04
C GLU A 614 -14.48 -3.10 23.04
N ALA A 615 -13.64 -3.11 24.09
CA ALA A 615 -12.63 -4.14 24.27
C ALA A 615 -13.24 -5.39 24.90
N HIS A 616 -12.93 -6.54 24.36
CA HIS A 616 -13.39 -7.85 24.78
C HIS A 616 -12.24 -8.85 24.90
N MET A 617 -12.44 -9.87 25.72
CA MET A 617 -11.62 -11.08 25.74
C MET A 617 -12.54 -12.29 25.59
N SER A 618 -12.33 -13.07 24.54
CA SER A 618 -13.11 -14.28 24.26
C SER A 618 -12.35 -15.53 24.60
N LEU A 619 -13.07 -16.53 25.11
CA LEU A 619 -12.53 -17.84 25.43
C LEU A 619 -13.31 -18.93 24.73
N PHE A 620 -12.61 -19.92 24.20
CA PHE A 620 -13.20 -21.09 23.52
C PHE A 620 -12.58 -22.36 24.09
N ILE A 621 -13.41 -23.32 24.48
CA ILE A 621 -12.99 -24.67 24.86
C ILE A 621 -13.80 -25.66 24.06
N THR A 622 -13.16 -26.69 23.51
CA THR A 622 -13.85 -27.75 22.76
C THR A 622 -13.03 -29.03 22.77
N GLY A 623 -13.70 -30.19 22.63
CA GLY A 623 -13.08 -31.51 22.61
C GLY A 623 -12.88 -32.10 24.00
N LYS A 624 -11.80 -32.85 24.21
CA LYS A 624 -11.47 -33.51 25.46
C LYS A 624 -10.63 -32.59 26.35
N ARG A 625 -10.95 -32.59 27.62
CA ARG A 625 -10.13 -32.01 28.68
C ARG A 625 -8.87 -32.85 28.96
N VAL A 626 -9.05 -34.18 28.99
CA VAL A 626 -7.95 -35.14 29.16
C VAL A 626 -8.10 -36.24 28.11
N GLU A 627 -7.05 -36.44 27.32
CA GLU A 627 -6.96 -37.59 26.42
C GLU A 627 -6.66 -38.88 27.21
N GLY A 628 -7.35 -39.94 26.84
CA GLY A 628 -7.16 -41.24 27.44
C GLY A 628 -5.74 -41.76 27.33
N SER A 629 -5.22 -42.25 28.41
CA SER A 629 -3.92 -42.89 28.51
C SER A 629 -3.97 -44.12 29.45
N TRP A 630 -2.86 -44.77 29.60
CA TRP A 630 -2.79 -45.88 30.57
C TRP A 630 -3.10 -45.47 32.03
N ALA A 631 -2.92 -44.17 32.35
CA ALA A 631 -3.08 -43.64 33.72
C ALA A 631 -4.42 -42.89 33.91
N HIS A 632 -5.07 -42.47 32.84
CA HIS A 632 -6.29 -41.66 32.88
C HIS A 632 -7.29 -42.12 31.85
N ALA A 633 -8.58 -42.13 32.19
CA ALA A 633 -9.66 -42.26 31.24
C ALA A 633 -9.84 -40.94 30.42
N ASP A 634 -10.49 -41.05 29.24
CA ASP A 634 -10.93 -39.89 28.51
C ASP A 634 -11.91 -39.06 29.34
N GLU A 635 -11.65 -37.76 29.40
CA GLU A 635 -12.54 -36.78 30.02
C GLU A 635 -12.93 -35.70 29.02
N GLN A 636 -14.24 -35.51 28.81
CA GLN A 636 -14.73 -34.44 27.95
C GLN A 636 -14.63 -33.08 28.63
N SER A 637 -14.36 -32.04 27.87
CA SER A 637 -14.49 -30.67 28.36
C SER A 637 -15.93 -30.36 28.77
N SER A 638 -16.10 -29.44 29.68
CA SER A 638 -17.42 -29.10 30.22
C SER A 638 -17.59 -27.59 30.42
N ILE A 639 -18.85 -27.17 30.54
CA ILE A 639 -19.16 -25.77 30.89
C ILE A 639 -18.55 -25.36 32.23
N TYR A 640 -18.37 -26.32 33.15
CA TYR A 640 -17.76 -26.08 34.46
C TYR A 640 -16.27 -25.77 34.37
N GLU A 641 -15.56 -26.36 33.42
CA GLU A 641 -14.18 -26.02 33.13
C GLU A 641 -14.06 -24.56 32.66
N LEU A 642 -14.88 -24.16 31.68
CA LEU A 642 -14.90 -22.76 31.20
C LEU A 642 -15.28 -21.79 32.32
N LYS A 643 -16.28 -22.17 33.17
CA LYS A 643 -16.69 -21.37 34.33
C LYS A 643 -15.56 -21.18 35.33
N ALA A 644 -14.80 -22.21 35.61
CA ALA A 644 -13.66 -22.14 36.52
C ALA A 644 -12.57 -21.20 35.98
N VAL A 645 -12.27 -21.26 34.68
CA VAL A 645 -11.32 -20.35 34.02
C VAL A 645 -11.80 -18.89 34.12
N VAL A 646 -13.06 -18.63 33.81
CA VAL A 646 -13.65 -17.27 33.89
C VAL A 646 -13.59 -16.75 35.34
N GLU A 647 -13.94 -17.55 36.33
CA GLU A 647 -13.85 -17.14 37.74
C GLU A 647 -12.40 -16.90 38.19
N ASN A 648 -11.44 -17.66 37.67
CA ASN A 648 -10.02 -17.43 37.89
C ASN A 648 -9.57 -16.10 37.28
N VAL A 649 -10.02 -15.78 36.05
CA VAL A 649 -9.78 -14.47 35.40
C VAL A 649 -10.34 -13.33 36.24
N LEU A 650 -11.60 -13.42 36.67
CA LEU A 650 -12.23 -12.39 37.51
C LEU A 650 -11.45 -12.22 38.84
N ARG A 651 -11.03 -13.30 39.47
CA ARG A 651 -10.22 -13.27 40.70
C ARG A 651 -8.84 -12.66 40.44
N ARG A 652 -8.21 -12.99 39.32
CA ARG A 652 -6.87 -12.47 38.93
C ARG A 652 -6.83 -10.97 38.81
N VAL A 653 -7.88 -10.39 38.22
CA VAL A 653 -8.00 -8.92 38.11
C VAL A 653 -8.53 -8.24 39.38
N GLY A 654 -8.79 -9.04 40.43
CA GLY A 654 -9.24 -8.52 41.72
C GLY A 654 -10.75 -8.26 41.85
N MET A 655 -11.59 -8.89 41.02
CA MET A 655 -13.05 -8.75 41.11
C MET A 655 -13.61 -9.61 42.27
N PRO A 656 -14.24 -9.00 43.31
CA PRO A 656 -14.82 -9.78 44.40
C PRO A 656 -16.08 -10.53 43.96
N GLN A 657 -16.18 -11.81 44.35
CA GLN A 657 -17.34 -12.64 44.04
C GLN A 657 -18.67 -12.04 44.51
N ASN A 658 -18.69 -11.44 45.68
CA ASN A 658 -19.89 -10.83 46.25
C ASN A 658 -20.38 -9.58 45.52
N ASN A 659 -19.60 -9.03 44.58
CA ASN A 659 -19.97 -7.90 43.70
C ASN A 659 -20.54 -8.36 42.37
N VAL A 660 -20.58 -9.64 42.10
CA VAL A 660 -21.08 -10.27 40.90
C VAL A 660 -22.42 -10.95 41.16
N VAL A 661 -23.36 -10.74 40.25
CA VAL A 661 -24.67 -11.45 40.26
C VAL A 661 -24.68 -12.34 39.01
N ILE A 662 -24.92 -13.61 39.20
CA ILE A 662 -25.03 -14.58 38.11
C ILE A 662 -26.50 -14.71 37.76
N LYS A 663 -26.83 -14.63 36.47
CA LYS A 663 -28.18 -14.80 35.94
C LYS A 663 -28.16 -15.74 34.73
N HIS A 664 -29.31 -16.27 34.35
CA HIS A 664 -29.44 -16.92 33.05
C HIS A 664 -29.21 -15.91 31.94
N SER A 665 -28.41 -16.29 30.94
CA SER A 665 -28.23 -15.47 29.75
C SER A 665 -29.41 -15.68 28.79
N ASP A 666 -29.95 -14.58 28.27
CA ASP A 666 -30.97 -14.56 27.23
C ASP A 666 -30.37 -14.52 25.81
N ASN A 667 -29.03 -14.56 25.71
CA ASN A 667 -28.29 -14.52 24.46
C ASN A 667 -28.48 -15.84 23.68
N ASN A 668 -29.13 -15.76 22.52
CA ASN A 668 -29.49 -16.95 21.73
C ASN A 668 -28.34 -17.62 20.97
N ILE A 669 -27.12 -17.10 21.11
CA ILE A 669 -25.93 -17.84 20.68
C ILE A 669 -25.71 -19.10 21.54
N PHE A 670 -26.22 -19.13 22.77
CA PHE A 670 -26.11 -20.24 23.70
C PHE A 670 -27.35 -21.16 23.66
N SER A 671 -27.14 -22.44 23.79
CA SER A 671 -28.20 -23.40 24.16
C SER A 671 -28.51 -23.34 25.67
N LYS A 672 -27.47 -23.15 26.48
CA LYS A 672 -27.51 -22.86 27.92
C LYS A 672 -26.38 -21.91 28.25
N GLY A 673 -26.72 -20.77 28.86
CA GLY A 673 -25.73 -19.75 29.18
C GLY A 673 -26.05 -19.01 30.47
N VAL A 674 -25.02 -18.37 31.01
CA VAL A 674 -25.13 -17.52 32.21
C VAL A 674 -24.43 -16.19 31.93
N SER A 675 -24.93 -15.14 32.55
CA SER A 675 -24.39 -13.77 32.54
C SER A 675 -23.88 -13.43 33.93
N TYR A 676 -22.67 -12.94 33.98
CA TYR A 676 -22.07 -12.33 35.18
C TYR A 676 -22.24 -10.83 35.13
N GLU A 677 -22.99 -10.27 36.02
CA GLU A 677 -23.33 -8.85 36.01
C GLU A 677 -22.89 -8.17 37.32
N THR A 678 -22.64 -6.87 37.23
CA THR A 678 -22.52 -6.02 38.42
C THR A 678 -23.91 -5.93 39.11
N ARG A 679 -23.96 -5.52 40.38
CA ARG A 679 -25.24 -5.24 41.06
C ARG A 679 -26.09 -4.20 40.38
N ALA A 680 -25.48 -3.32 39.54
CA ALA A 680 -26.16 -2.32 38.74
C ALA A 680 -26.67 -2.86 37.38
N GLY A 681 -26.54 -4.18 37.14
CA GLY A 681 -27.02 -4.82 35.93
C GLY A 681 -26.10 -4.68 34.71
N LYS A 682 -24.84 -4.26 34.90
CA LYS A 682 -23.87 -4.16 33.80
C LYS A 682 -23.21 -5.51 33.59
N VAL A 683 -23.30 -6.02 32.37
CA VAL A 683 -22.68 -7.30 31.98
C VAL A 683 -21.15 -7.20 32.04
N LEU A 684 -20.54 -8.17 32.68
CA LEU A 684 -19.10 -8.36 32.78
C LEU A 684 -18.63 -9.55 31.92
N VAL A 685 -19.38 -10.66 31.96
CA VAL A 685 -19.09 -11.87 31.20
C VAL A 685 -20.41 -12.53 30.80
N GLU A 686 -20.48 -13.02 29.56
CA GLU A 686 -21.45 -14.02 29.15
C GLU A 686 -20.71 -15.31 28.80
N LEU A 687 -21.19 -16.45 29.29
CA LEU A 687 -20.61 -17.74 28.97
C LEU A 687 -21.68 -18.83 28.81
N GLY A 688 -21.41 -19.80 27.99
CA GLY A 688 -22.37 -20.87 27.76
C GLY A 688 -21.89 -21.94 26.78
N ILE A 689 -22.81 -22.87 26.53
CA ILE A 689 -22.66 -23.91 25.51
C ILE A 689 -23.25 -23.36 24.22
N LEU A 690 -22.51 -23.41 23.15
CA LEU A 690 -22.94 -22.89 21.85
C LEU A 690 -24.21 -23.56 21.35
N SER A 691 -25.14 -22.82 20.75
CA SER A 691 -26.39 -23.35 20.23
C SER A 691 -26.16 -24.33 19.07
N LEU A 692 -27.05 -25.34 18.98
CA LEU A 692 -26.98 -26.35 17.91
C LEU A 692 -27.06 -25.71 16.51
N LYS A 693 -27.81 -24.61 16.37
CA LYS A 693 -27.97 -23.87 15.09
C LYS A 693 -26.60 -23.35 14.62
N LEU A 694 -25.84 -22.73 15.51
CA LEU A 694 -24.50 -22.20 15.19
C LEU A 694 -23.49 -23.32 14.92
N LYS A 695 -23.46 -24.35 15.77
CA LYS A 695 -22.58 -25.51 15.58
C LYS A 695 -22.77 -26.15 14.20
N LYS A 696 -24.00 -26.40 13.80
CA LYS A 696 -24.33 -26.96 12.46
C LYS A 696 -23.92 -26.05 11.31
N ALA A 697 -24.09 -24.74 11.46
CA ALA A 697 -23.71 -23.78 10.42
C ALA A 697 -22.18 -23.71 10.19
N PHE A 698 -21.40 -24.02 11.22
CA PHE A 698 -19.96 -24.12 11.14
C PHE A 698 -19.43 -25.55 10.98
N ASP A 699 -20.32 -26.54 10.77
CA ASP A 699 -19.96 -27.96 10.64
C ASP A 699 -19.13 -28.50 11.82
N ILE A 700 -19.52 -28.09 13.05
CA ILE A 700 -18.88 -28.53 14.29
C ILE A 700 -19.77 -29.57 14.98
N GLU A 701 -19.29 -30.81 15.10
CA GLU A 701 -20.01 -31.90 15.75
C GLU A 701 -19.91 -31.82 17.28
N GLN A 702 -18.73 -31.55 17.80
CA GLN A 702 -18.44 -31.49 19.24
C GLN A 702 -19.01 -30.24 19.92
N ASP A 703 -19.16 -30.29 21.23
CA ASP A 703 -19.59 -29.11 21.99
C ASP A 703 -18.49 -28.05 22.02
N VAL A 704 -18.91 -26.80 21.87
CA VAL A 704 -18.07 -25.61 22.00
C VAL A 704 -18.59 -24.82 23.19
N PHE A 705 -17.71 -24.57 24.12
CA PHE A 705 -17.95 -23.73 25.28
C PHE A 705 -17.32 -22.38 25.01
N TYR A 706 -18.12 -21.31 25.05
CA TYR A 706 -17.71 -19.95 24.69
C TYR A 706 -17.95 -19.00 25.84
N ALA A 707 -17.00 -18.12 26.10
CA ALA A 707 -17.16 -16.99 27.01
C ALA A 707 -16.75 -15.69 26.32
N ASP A 708 -17.52 -14.64 26.57
CA ASP A 708 -17.23 -13.28 26.17
C ASP A 708 -17.11 -12.40 27.41
N ILE A 709 -15.90 -11.90 27.66
CA ILE A 709 -15.58 -11.00 28.77
C ILE A 709 -15.57 -9.58 28.22
N HIS A 710 -16.50 -8.74 28.69
CA HIS A 710 -16.55 -7.32 28.38
C HIS A 710 -15.44 -6.59 29.14
N TRP A 711 -14.25 -6.53 28.52
CA TRP A 711 -13.03 -6.07 29.18
C TRP A 711 -13.14 -4.66 29.74
N ASP A 712 -13.70 -3.72 28.97
CA ASP A 712 -13.91 -2.35 29.42
C ASP A 712 -14.83 -2.24 30.65
N ASN A 713 -15.87 -3.08 30.69
CA ASN A 713 -16.80 -3.10 31.82
C ASN A 713 -16.15 -3.69 33.06
N LEU A 714 -15.38 -4.76 32.87
CA LEU A 714 -14.63 -5.40 33.93
C LEU A 714 -13.61 -4.46 34.54
N MET A 715 -12.79 -3.78 33.72
CA MET A 715 -11.80 -2.83 34.20
C MET A 715 -12.44 -1.63 34.95
N LYS A 716 -13.58 -1.12 34.44
CA LYS A 716 -14.36 -0.08 35.14
C LYS A 716 -14.92 -0.56 36.50
N ALA A 717 -15.30 -1.81 36.60
CA ALA A 717 -15.80 -2.41 37.85
C ALA A 717 -14.68 -2.62 38.86
N VAL A 718 -13.54 -3.14 38.40
CA VAL A 718 -12.35 -3.41 39.26
C VAL A 718 -11.71 -2.11 39.75
N LYS A 719 -11.68 -1.04 38.98
CA LYS A 719 -11.10 0.27 39.38
C LYS A 719 -11.69 0.82 40.70
N LYS A 720 -12.88 0.39 41.09
CA LYS A 720 -13.57 0.79 42.33
C LYS A 720 -13.28 -0.15 43.52
N VAL A 721 -12.47 -1.18 43.32
CA VAL A 721 -12.18 -2.16 44.37
C VAL A 721 -10.83 -1.84 44.99
N ASN A 722 -10.81 -1.71 46.31
CA ASN A 722 -9.57 -1.61 47.08
C ASN A 722 -9.13 -3.02 47.51
N LEU A 723 -8.01 -3.47 46.97
CA LEU A 723 -7.36 -4.69 47.45
C LEU A 723 -6.66 -4.40 48.77
N THR A 724 -7.05 -5.16 49.80
CA THR A 724 -6.42 -5.11 51.13
C THR A 724 -5.77 -6.43 51.44
N TYR A 725 -4.54 -6.37 51.92
CA TYR A 725 -3.85 -7.58 52.43
C TYR A 725 -4.44 -7.97 53.79
N THR A 726 -4.71 -9.24 53.98
CA THR A 726 -5.06 -9.83 55.28
C THR A 726 -4.19 -11.02 55.54
N ASP A 727 -3.72 -11.16 56.77
CA ASP A 727 -2.93 -12.34 57.19
C ASP A 727 -3.76 -13.62 57.10
N ILE A 728 -3.09 -14.73 56.76
CA ILE A 728 -3.72 -16.06 56.80
C ILE A 728 -4.10 -16.38 58.25
N SER A 729 -5.36 -16.79 58.44
CA SER A 729 -5.82 -17.16 59.79
C SER A 729 -4.98 -18.26 60.40
N LYS A 730 -4.60 -18.05 61.65
CA LYS A 730 -3.87 -19.05 62.49
C LYS A 730 -4.78 -20.13 63.10
N TYR A 731 -6.08 -19.94 62.96
CA TYR A 731 -7.07 -20.85 63.55
C TYR A 731 -7.63 -21.81 62.52
N PRO A 732 -7.85 -23.08 62.85
CA PRO A 732 -8.30 -24.09 61.93
C PRO A 732 -9.74 -23.83 61.48
N SER A 733 -10.03 -24.14 60.21
CA SER A 733 -11.41 -24.20 59.70
C SER A 733 -12.07 -25.52 60.09
N VAL A 734 -13.39 -25.50 60.16
CA VAL A 734 -14.22 -26.64 60.43
C VAL A 734 -15.16 -26.90 59.26
N SER A 735 -15.20 -28.14 58.80
CA SER A 735 -16.06 -28.60 57.72
C SER A 735 -17.26 -29.35 58.25
N ARG A 736 -18.45 -29.09 57.70
CA ARG A 736 -19.71 -29.77 58.01
C ARG A 736 -20.50 -30.04 56.74
N ASP A 737 -20.94 -31.29 56.60
CA ASP A 737 -21.71 -31.76 55.46
C ASP A 737 -23.22 -31.80 55.78
N LEU A 738 -24.01 -31.43 54.80
CA LEU A 738 -25.46 -31.65 54.84
C LEU A 738 -25.90 -32.27 53.49
N ALA A 739 -26.69 -33.32 53.58
CA ALA A 739 -27.44 -33.84 52.45
C ALA A 739 -28.83 -33.23 52.45
N LEU A 740 -29.11 -32.39 51.45
CA LEU A 740 -30.34 -31.61 51.32
C LEU A 740 -31.19 -32.18 50.20
N LEU A 741 -32.37 -32.71 50.54
CA LEU A 741 -33.38 -33.07 49.57
C LEU A 741 -34.21 -31.82 49.24
N VAL A 742 -34.21 -31.41 47.98
CA VAL A 742 -34.85 -30.18 47.50
C VAL A 742 -35.60 -30.47 46.22
N ASP A 743 -36.53 -29.57 45.86
CA ASP A 743 -37.25 -29.64 44.60
C ASP A 743 -36.23 -29.45 43.40
N LYS A 744 -36.49 -30.09 42.27
CA LYS A 744 -35.62 -30.08 41.10
C LYS A 744 -35.33 -28.66 40.58
N ASN A 745 -36.23 -27.72 40.77
CA ASN A 745 -36.10 -26.32 40.35
C ASN A 745 -35.24 -25.48 41.31
N VAL A 746 -34.85 -25.99 42.46
CA VAL A 746 -33.95 -25.29 43.39
C VAL A 746 -32.52 -25.27 42.85
N GLU A 747 -31.98 -24.10 42.65
CA GLU A 747 -30.60 -23.92 42.21
C GLU A 747 -29.65 -23.88 43.43
N PHE A 748 -28.42 -24.36 43.24
CA PHE A 748 -27.40 -24.35 44.27
C PHE A 748 -27.08 -22.92 44.73
N ALA A 749 -27.11 -21.93 43.84
CA ALA A 749 -26.93 -20.53 44.16
C ALA A 749 -27.92 -20.00 45.22
N GLN A 750 -29.14 -20.54 45.29
CA GLN A 750 -30.11 -20.18 46.31
C GLN A 750 -29.68 -20.72 47.70
N ILE A 751 -29.14 -21.94 47.74
CA ILE A 751 -28.58 -22.53 48.98
C ILE A 751 -27.40 -21.68 49.45
N GLU A 752 -26.47 -21.38 48.59
CA GLU A 752 -25.29 -20.58 48.89
C GLU A 752 -25.71 -19.17 49.40
N GLN A 753 -26.63 -18.51 48.70
CA GLN A 753 -27.14 -17.19 49.09
C GLN A 753 -27.80 -17.20 50.51
N ILE A 754 -28.63 -18.21 50.79
CA ILE A 754 -29.28 -18.35 52.08
C ILE A 754 -28.23 -18.62 53.15
N ALA A 755 -27.24 -19.48 52.89
CA ALA A 755 -26.17 -19.80 53.83
C ALA A 755 -25.36 -18.54 54.20
N HIS A 756 -24.91 -17.77 53.21
CA HIS A 756 -24.18 -16.52 53.48
C HIS A 756 -25.04 -15.41 54.11
N GLN A 757 -26.34 -15.37 53.85
CA GLN A 757 -27.27 -14.48 54.58
C GLN A 757 -27.46 -14.91 56.03
N THR A 758 -27.41 -16.22 56.31
CA THR A 758 -27.61 -16.78 57.65
C THR A 758 -26.40 -16.58 58.53
N GLU A 759 -25.20 -16.83 57.96
CA GLU A 759 -23.93 -16.63 58.67
C GLU A 759 -22.96 -15.83 57.79
N LYS A 760 -22.75 -14.59 58.16
CA LYS A 760 -21.99 -13.63 57.37
C LYS A 760 -20.49 -13.59 57.74
N LYS A 761 -20.14 -13.95 58.99
CA LYS A 761 -18.79 -13.76 59.51
C LYS A 761 -17.98 -15.04 59.48
N LEU A 762 -18.58 -16.11 59.95
CA LEU A 762 -17.88 -17.38 60.21
C LEU A 762 -17.97 -18.35 59.04
N LEU A 763 -18.96 -18.24 58.15
CA LEU A 763 -19.07 -19.07 56.96
C LEU A 763 -18.11 -18.55 55.87
N LYS A 764 -17.10 -19.35 55.53
CA LYS A 764 -16.06 -18.99 54.55
C LYS A 764 -16.41 -19.46 53.17
N SER A 765 -16.95 -20.67 53.02
CA SER A 765 -17.38 -21.19 51.73
C SER A 765 -18.48 -22.24 51.87
N VAL A 766 -19.23 -22.41 50.80
CA VAL A 766 -20.25 -23.44 50.61
C VAL A 766 -19.88 -24.20 49.33
N VAL A 767 -19.67 -25.52 49.46
CA VAL A 767 -19.17 -26.34 48.36
C VAL A 767 -20.18 -27.44 48.08
N LEU A 768 -20.65 -27.53 46.85
CA LEU A 768 -21.45 -28.63 46.35
C LEU A 768 -20.51 -29.75 45.89
N PHE A 769 -20.54 -30.92 46.53
CA PHE A 769 -19.62 -31.98 46.18
C PHE A 769 -20.33 -33.21 45.59
N ASP A 770 -21.66 -33.34 45.71
CA ASP A 770 -22.43 -34.38 45.03
C ASP A 770 -23.85 -33.91 44.72
N VAL A 771 -24.37 -34.39 43.58
CA VAL A 771 -25.75 -34.16 43.11
C VAL A 771 -26.33 -35.50 42.69
N TYR A 772 -27.35 -35.96 43.43
CA TYR A 772 -28.02 -37.22 43.12
C TYR A 772 -29.45 -37.00 42.65
N GLU A 773 -29.75 -37.50 41.46
CA GLU A 773 -31.08 -37.60 40.86
C GLU A 773 -31.25 -39.05 40.43
N GLY A 774 -32.18 -39.82 41.04
CA GLY A 774 -32.32 -41.23 40.71
C GLY A 774 -33.45 -41.93 41.40
N GLU A 775 -33.59 -43.24 41.18
CA GLU A 775 -34.72 -44.09 41.53
C GLU A 775 -35.11 -44.15 43.01
N HIS A 776 -34.23 -43.68 43.92
CA HIS A 776 -34.47 -43.66 45.35
C HIS A 776 -34.94 -42.31 45.89
N LEU A 777 -35.34 -41.36 44.98
CA LEU A 777 -35.89 -40.05 45.33
C LEU A 777 -37.27 -39.85 44.66
N PRO A 778 -38.13 -39.01 45.24
CA PRO A 778 -39.32 -38.55 44.56
C PRO A 778 -38.98 -37.93 43.19
N GLU A 779 -39.85 -38.15 42.19
CA GLU A 779 -39.58 -37.72 40.79
C GLU A 779 -39.37 -36.22 40.65
N ASP A 780 -39.92 -35.41 41.53
CA ASP A 780 -39.82 -33.94 41.57
C ASP A 780 -38.66 -33.40 42.44
N LYS A 781 -37.90 -34.28 43.08
CA LYS A 781 -36.84 -33.91 43.97
C LYS A 781 -35.44 -34.37 43.51
N LYS A 782 -34.42 -33.70 44.04
CA LYS A 782 -32.99 -34.00 43.93
C LYS A 782 -32.30 -33.83 45.25
N SER A 783 -31.19 -34.51 45.43
CA SER A 783 -30.35 -34.40 46.63
C SER A 783 -29.06 -33.65 46.32
N TYR A 784 -28.81 -32.60 47.07
CA TYR A 784 -27.52 -31.87 47.08
C TYR A 784 -26.73 -32.29 48.31
N ALA A 785 -25.51 -32.78 48.15
CA ALA A 785 -24.55 -32.93 49.21
C ALA A 785 -23.64 -31.70 49.29
N VAL A 786 -23.80 -30.91 50.32
CA VAL A 786 -23.21 -29.60 50.50
C VAL A 786 -22.31 -29.56 51.73
N ASN A 787 -21.09 -29.08 51.50
CA ASN A 787 -20.10 -28.87 52.56
C ASN A 787 -20.05 -27.38 52.95
N PHE A 788 -20.14 -27.08 54.24
CA PHE A 788 -20.04 -25.73 54.79
C PHE A 788 -18.72 -25.62 55.56
N ILE A 789 -17.87 -24.68 55.12
CA ILE A 789 -16.58 -24.40 55.77
C ILE A 789 -16.72 -23.19 56.68
N LEU A 790 -16.52 -23.40 57.94
CA LEU A 790 -16.61 -22.41 58.99
C LEU A 790 -15.24 -22.10 59.58
N GLN A 791 -14.93 -20.82 59.77
CA GLN A 791 -13.67 -20.37 60.38
C GLN A 791 -13.84 -19.03 61.08
N ASP A 792 -13.26 -18.90 62.25
CA ASP A 792 -13.08 -17.61 62.93
C ASP A 792 -11.62 -17.15 62.79
N GLU A 793 -11.39 -15.90 62.52
CA GLU A 793 -10.06 -15.32 62.32
C GLU A 793 -9.38 -14.96 63.66
N GLU A 794 -10.14 -14.87 64.75
CA GLU A 794 -9.65 -14.44 66.03
C GLU A 794 -9.50 -15.58 67.04
N LYS A 795 -10.19 -16.73 66.84
CA LYS A 795 -10.17 -17.84 67.76
C LYS A 795 -10.62 -19.17 67.12
N THR A 796 -10.29 -20.29 67.77
CA THR A 796 -10.78 -21.61 67.37
C THR A 796 -12.27 -21.74 67.69
N LEU A 797 -13.07 -22.23 66.73
CA LEU A 797 -14.50 -22.47 66.90
C LEU A 797 -14.72 -23.65 67.82
N ASN A 798 -15.67 -23.55 68.74
CA ASN A 798 -16.07 -24.70 69.62
C ASN A 798 -17.35 -25.35 69.07
N ASP A 799 -17.57 -26.64 69.47
CA ASP A 799 -18.71 -27.44 69.01
C ASP A 799 -20.06 -26.78 69.23
N LYS A 800 -20.28 -26.10 70.37
CA LYS A 800 -21.53 -25.40 70.67
C LYS A 800 -21.82 -24.26 69.64
N GLN A 801 -20.79 -23.54 69.24
CA GLN A 801 -20.90 -22.48 68.21
C GLN A 801 -21.22 -23.06 66.84
N ILE A 802 -20.51 -24.12 66.44
CA ILE A 802 -20.69 -24.82 65.19
C ILE A 802 -22.11 -25.39 65.08
N ASP A 803 -22.56 -26.10 66.09
CA ASP A 803 -23.91 -26.69 66.18
C ASP A 803 -25.02 -25.61 66.11
N ALA A 804 -24.81 -24.47 66.75
CA ALA A 804 -25.75 -23.36 66.68
C ALA A 804 -25.85 -22.73 65.30
N ILE A 805 -24.72 -22.61 64.57
CA ILE A 805 -24.68 -22.13 63.19
C ILE A 805 -25.37 -23.14 62.26
N MET A 806 -25.02 -24.42 62.40
CA MET A 806 -25.63 -25.50 61.60
C MET A 806 -27.13 -25.58 61.77
N LYS A 807 -27.63 -25.51 63.04
CA LYS A 807 -29.08 -25.45 63.33
C LYS A 807 -29.79 -24.28 62.64
N LYS A 808 -29.17 -23.06 62.63
CA LYS A 808 -29.71 -21.90 61.94
C LYS A 808 -29.71 -22.09 60.41
N LEU A 809 -28.65 -22.65 59.89
CA LEU A 809 -28.54 -22.95 58.44
C LEU A 809 -29.64 -23.92 58.00
N ILE A 810 -29.78 -25.02 58.68
CA ILE A 810 -30.83 -26.02 58.44
C ILE A 810 -32.22 -25.38 58.53
N ALA A 811 -32.52 -24.65 59.60
CA ALA A 811 -33.82 -24.01 59.76
C ALA A 811 -34.16 -23.02 58.65
N ASN A 812 -33.19 -22.20 58.19
CA ASN A 812 -33.39 -21.26 57.10
C ASN A 812 -33.51 -21.96 55.74
N LEU A 813 -32.75 -22.99 55.47
CA LEU A 813 -32.82 -23.77 54.23
C LEU A 813 -34.17 -24.51 54.15
N THR A 814 -34.61 -25.11 55.24
CA THR A 814 -35.93 -25.75 55.32
C THR A 814 -37.07 -24.77 55.13
N SER A 815 -37.01 -23.60 55.79
CA SER A 815 -38.10 -22.63 55.73
C SER A 815 -38.23 -21.93 54.37
N LYS A 816 -37.10 -21.67 53.68
CA LYS A 816 -37.04 -20.89 52.45
C LYS A 816 -37.09 -21.75 51.20
N LEU A 817 -36.58 -22.98 51.21
CA LEU A 817 -36.46 -23.87 50.06
C LEU A 817 -37.22 -25.20 50.20
N ASN A 818 -37.97 -25.37 51.30
CA ASN A 818 -38.58 -26.65 51.64
C ASN A 818 -37.53 -27.81 51.66
N ALA A 819 -36.31 -27.50 52.01
CA ALA A 819 -35.24 -28.49 52.06
C ALA A 819 -35.45 -29.45 53.23
N GLU A 820 -35.37 -30.75 52.94
CA GLU A 820 -35.40 -31.81 53.91
C GLU A 820 -33.96 -32.38 54.15
N LEU A 821 -33.61 -32.78 55.35
CA LEU A 821 -32.34 -33.47 55.60
C LEU A 821 -32.52 -34.93 55.22
N ARG A 822 -31.53 -35.45 54.47
CA ARG A 822 -31.49 -36.84 54.08
C ARG A 822 -30.54 -37.64 54.98
#